data_752d7dc85997c288a34e03cb897716fa
#
_entry.id   752d7dc85997c288a34e03cb897716fa
#
_cell.length_a   1.000
_cell.length_b   1.000
_cell.length_c   1.000
_cell.angle_alpha   90.00
_cell.angle_beta   90.00
_cell.angle_gamma   90.00
#
_symmetry.space_group_name_H-M   'P 1'
#
loop_
_entity.id
_entity.type
_entity.pdbx_description
1 polymer ?
#
loop_
_entity_poly.entity_id
_entity_poly.type
_entity_poly.pdbx_seq_one_letter_code
_entity_poly.pdbx_strand_id
1 'polypeptide(L)'
;MNMFPLRLLVRNAFEGSLMAVFVLCLLHVSASAQETTQEIVQRGAHHRVVDVVQSGTPENPAGNSFRYTELATGMHYWDGTEWKASDPDYDVNGPLAVAHRTAHKVTLKANLAEEDSVQVVTPDGQEFRARPLFLAYRDGTNVALVAELKDCVGEWIGPGVVLYNAAFDGINAAIRYSVTQFGFEQDVVLYDQQGLNPADYLMNPESATLECWSEVTQAPQSQQTAQPLANQETDVLINFGTMEIRQGAAFTSTGDGPQVPVFKRYGQVAGKTFLVESVKSREFWQLLETLPEFSEPNPEEARVRKKRFFSTDQALLASLSPRARKATTAATFRRGTFDRKRAVVIDYQLVQSNPNNWVFTAGETFLVSGPTTFSGVTRFEGGSIIKFSKNVSASLSISGPVVWDAAPYRPVIMTARDDNSVGQPISTGTLSGNYSTDCLNLTGSGQPALLIQHLRVSHAQTAVRGQYWGASNPLTIRHAQIVNCGAGFRGEFGTYRVQNVLMSGLGVAFSAYYYATIQTAHLTVNSTPLFHQTTYNPSVSTFVVDNSLLNGSSTSGLTYTGAGTTYTYPGSTTMFATLGGGGHYLPKTSGLRNSGTATIDTQLKADLQRMTTEPPSVLAGEVLLDTELAPSVQRDTDALDPGAHYVPIDWLVSTLNVTGSTLGLKDGVVIAFTNAAGIWLKAGSALKSEGLPHRMNVITRYTAVQESPAAGAVGGGTVATAIYTGNTGVSLATAPAVDCRFTAFHPGYGSYHLFTSDGVGGASFYLTKAVKLRDCHFYGGLLSLGANTASATVELNNNLVYRGGIVCGGLMNFSMRNHLNWRASISVTAPAGSAWGFHDNVFDGCSPVTQTGAALIHNYNGYVNGSLRLTPSAANDRVIASFSYASVSGGLEPWYHTDATYATGLLDRGSQTWAAAGLAHHTVKTGQVPERSDASSGSSTLVDMGFHLVAVSTSTGLPVDTDGDGFFDVMEDRNGDAATTPSSGESDFNVSESGLGGSAPLLVFTPLK
;
A
#
# COMPACT_ATOMS: atom_id res chain seq x y z
N MET A 1 41.77 39.48 -35.10
CA MET A 1 42.87 40.47 -35.15
C MET A 1 43.16 40.92 -33.74
N ASN A 2 44.23 40.41 -33.21
CA ASN A 2 45.24 41.03 -32.32
C ASN A 2 44.76 41.74 -31.06
N MET A 3 45.08 41.25 -29.92
CA MET A 3 46.31 41.08 -29.12
C MET A 3 46.38 42.06 -27.92
N PHE A 4 46.41 41.49 -26.72
CA PHE A 4 47.33 41.72 -25.60
C PHE A 4 47.86 43.15 -25.26
N PRO A 5 48.38 43.37 -24.03
CA PRO A 5 48.03 43.05 -22.64
C PRO A 5 48.17 44.30 -21.71
N LEU A 6 47.76 44.21 -20.46
CA LEU A 6 48.46 44.98 -19.40
C LEU A 6 48.60 44.21 -18.10
N ARG A 7 49.88 44.06 -17.80
CA ARG A 7 50.42 43.36 -16.58
C ARG A 7 50.66 44.36 -15.44
N LEU A 8 50.53 43.81 -14.26
CA LEU A 8 51.31 44.03 -13.03
C LEU A 8 51.12 45.36 -12.28
N LEU A 9 50.58 45.24 -11.07
CA LEU A 9 51.25 45.61 -9.81
C LEU A 9 50.21 45.62 -8.67
N VAL A 10 50.08 44.53 -7.93
CA VAL A 10 50.04 44.55 -6.46
C VAL A 10 50.48 43.16 -6.01
N ARG A 11 51.68 43.11 -5.54
CA ARG A 11 52.31 41.94 -4.96
C ARG A 11 52.45 42.18 -3.48
N ASN A 12 52.19 41.09 -2.71
CA ASN A 12 52.55 40.93 -1.29
C ASN A 12 51.62 41.58 -0.28
N ALA A 13 50.54 40.88 0.06
CA ALA A 13 50.01 40.75 1.44
C ALA A 13 48.89 39.72 1.62
N PHE A 14 48.62 38.84 0.62
CA PHE A 14 47.47 37.93 0.70
C PHE A 14 47.81 36.43 0.48
N GLU A 15 49.08 36.05 0.35
CA GLU A 15 49.44 34.64 0.06
C GLU A 15 49.44 33.72 1.28
N GLY A 16 49.35 34.21 2.50
CA GLY A 16 49.34 33.36 3.72
C GLY A 16 47.95 32.87 4.15
N SER A 17 46.89 33.62 3.80
CA SER A 17 45.52 33.29 4.24
C SER A 17 44.70 32.48 3.21
N LEU A 18 45.02 32.53 1.92
CA LEU A 18 44.34 31.77 0.89
C LEU A 18 44.81 30.31 0.84
N MET A 19 46.08 30.04 1.18
CA MET A 19 46.61 28.67 1.23
C MET A 19 46.09 27.91 2.46
N ALA A 20 45.85 28.58 3.58
CA ALA A 20 45.25 27.96 4.77
C ALA A 20 43.77 27.65 4.56
N VAL A 21 43.02 28.50 3.86
CA VAL A 21 41.61 28.26 3.51
C VAL A 21 41.47 27.18 2.44
N PHE A 22 42.38 27.10 1.47
CA PHE A 22 42.38 26.05 0.44
C PHE A 22 42.81 24.68 1.00
N VAL A 23 43.73 24.64 1.95
CA VAL A 23 44.10 23.41 2.68
C VAL A 23 43.03 23.00 3.68
N LEU A 24 42.31 23.94 4.32
CA LEU A 24 41.16 23.64 5.16
C LEU A 24 39.92 23.21 4.33
N CYS A 25 39.73 23.75 3.12
CA CYS A 25 38.69 23.27 2.20
C CYS A 25 39.02 21.92 1.57
N LEU A 26 40.30 21.59 1.36
CA LEU A 26 40.73 20.28 0.88
C LEU A 26 40.75 19.18 1.94
N LEU A 27 40.69 19.56 3.22
CA LEU A 27 40.55 18.64 4.35
C LEU A 27 39.09 18.39 4.75
N HIS A 28 38.12 19.07 4.12
CA HIS A 28 36.69 18.88 4.38
C HIS A 28 35.90 18.28 3.22
N VAL A 29 36.55 17.80 2.15
CA VAL A 29 35.88 17.06 1.06
C VAL A 29 36.59 15.74 0.84
N SER A 30 36.60 14.93 1.89
CA SER A 30 36.65 13.47 1.79
C SER A 30 35.42 12.94 2.50
N ALA A 31 34.24 13.33 2.07
CA ALA A 31 33.12 12.44 2.18
C ALA A 31 33.49 11.24 1.31
N SER A 32 34.14 10.23 1.88
CA SER A 32 34.29 8.93 1.27
C SER A 32 32.90 8.52 0.86
N ALA A 33 32.62 8.42 -0.43
CA ALA A 33 31.37 7.85 -0.91
C ALA A 33 31.26 6.50 -0.22
N GLN A 34 30.23 6.33 0.61
CA GLN A 34 29.98 5.10 1.34
C GLN A 34 29.82 3.99 0.29
N GLU A 35 30.73 3.04 0.28
CA GLU A 35 30.68 1.96 -0.71
C GLU A 35 29.44 1.12 -0.40
N THR A 36 28.55 1.03 -1.36
CA THR A 36 27.27 0.32 -1.23
C THR A 36 27.32 -0.88 -2.18
N THR A 37 27.24 -2.07 -1.64
CA THR A 37 27.10 -3.31 -2.40
C THR A 37 25.63 -3.77 -2.39
N GLN A 38 25.17 -4.26 -3.54
CA GLN A 38 23.81 -4.81 -3.68
C GLN A 38 23.91 -6.24 -4.19
N GLU A 39 23.23 -7.16 -3.54
CA GLU A 39 23.16 -8.55 -3.93
C GLU A 39 21.71 -8.97 -4.15
N ILE A 40 21.41 -9.59 -5.29
CA ILE A 40 20.09 -10.15 -5.56
C ILE A 40 20.05 -11.56 -4.97
N VAL A 41 19.36 -11.72 -3.85
CA VAL A 41 19.28 -12.98 -3.09
C VAL A 41 18.14 -13.89 -3.55
N GLN A 42 17.14 -13.33 -4.23
CA GLN A 42 16.01 -14.09 -4.76
C GLN A 42 15.49 -13.43 -6.04
N ARG A 43 15.04 -14.24 -6.99
CA ARG A 43 14.34 -13.80 -8.22
C ARG A 43 13.07 -14.60 -8.41
N GLY A 44 12.06 -13.94 -9.00
CA GLY A 44 10.83 -14.55 -9.50
C GLY A 44 10.38 -13.84 -10.76
N ALA A 45 9.33 -14.27 -11.41
CA ALA A 45 8.85 -13.72 -12.68
C ALA A 45 8.62 -12.20 -12.65
N HIS A 46 8.15 -11.67 -11.51
CA HIS A 46 7.69 -10.29 -11.36
C HIS A 46 8.35 -9.54 -10.21
N HIS A 47 9.35 -10.15 -9.54
CA HIS A 47 10.03 -9.55 -8.41
C HIS A 47 11.47 -10.01 -8.28
N ARG A 48 12.25 -9.24 -7.52
CA ARG A 48 13.54 -9.67 -6.96
C ARG A 48 13.70 -9.12 -5.55
N VAL A 49 14.39 -9.86 -4.71
CA VAL A 49 14.77 -9.45 -3.36
C VAL A 49 16.23 -9.04 -3.38
N VAL A 50 16.51 -7.86 -2.88
CA VAL A 50 17.82 -7.25 -2.90
C VAL A 50 18.30 -7.00 -1.49
N ASP A 51 19.47 -7.53 -1.14
CA ASP A 51 20.23 -7.18 0.06
C ASP A 51 21.20 -6.06 -0.26
N VAL A 52 21.21 -5.04 0.58
CA VAL A 52 22.11 -3.88 0.45
C VAL A 52 23.00 -3.85 1.68
N VAL A 53 24.29 -3.79 1.47
CA VAL A 53 25.30 -3.59 2.52
C VAL A 53 26.02 -2.27 2.26
N GLN A 54 25.94 -1.37 3.20
CA GLN A 54 26.66 -0.09 3.19
C GLN A 54 27.87 -0.19 4.09
N SER A 55 29.03 0.13 3.56
CA SER A 55 30.28 0.13 4.33
C SER A 55 30.18 1.00 5.57
N GLY A 56 30.85 0.60 6.65
CA GLY A 56 30.86 1.38 7.88
C GLY A 56 31.42 2.78 7.71
N THR A 57 30.92 3.72 8.49
CA THR A 57 31.49 5.06 8.66
C THR A 57 32.27 5.11 9.98
N PRO A 58 33.09 6.16 10.22
CA PRO A 58 33.73 6.33 11.54
C PRO A 58 32.74 6.37 12.71
N GLU A 59 31.51 6.86 12.46
CA GLU A 59 30.41 6.94 13.43
C GLU A 59 29.64 5.61 13.56
N ASN A 60 29.64 4.78 12.52
CA ASN A 60 29.04 3.46 12.49
C ASN A 60 29.96 2.45 11.79
N PRO A 61 31.02 1.95 12.48
CA PRO A 61 32.01 1.06 11.86
C PRO A 61 31.44 -0.26 11.34
N ALA A 62 30.33 -0.73 11.91
CA ALA A 62 29.68 -1.98 11.47
C ALA A 62 28.96 -1.85 10.11
N GLY A 63 28.73 -0.61 9.66
CA GLY A 63 27.91 -0.34 8.48
C GLY A 63 26.43 -0.60 8.72
N ASN A 64 25.66 -0.51 7.66
CA ASN A 64 24.22 -0.84 7.68
C ASN A 64 23.94 -1.91 6.63
N SER A 65 23.03 -2.82 6.95
CA SER A 65 22.47 -3.75 5.99
C SER A 65 20.95 -3.67 6.02
N PHE A 66 20.34 -3.72 4.85
CA PHE A 66 18.89 -3.73 4.75
C PHE A 66 18.44 -4.49 3.50
N ARG A 67 17.18 -4.88 3.47
CA ARG A 67 16.57 -5.63 2.39
C ARG A 67 15.36 -4.88 1.83
N TYR A 68 15.16 -4.97 0.51
CA TYR A 68 13.92 -4.54 -0.11
C TYR A 68 13.52 -5.49 -1.24
N THR A 69 12.22 -5.48 -1.58
CA THR A 69 11.67 -6.24 -2.72
C THR A 69 11.34 -5.28 -3.85
N GLU A 70 11.94 -5.53 -5.02
CA GLU A 70 11.64 -4.79 -6.25
C GLU A 70 10.60 -5.54 -7.07
N LEU A 71 9.63 -4.80 -7.61
CA LEU A 71 8.46 -5.28 -8.35
C LEU A 71 8.38 -4.63 -9.73
N ALA A 72 8.26 -5.44 -10.76
CA ALA A 72 7.82 -5.04 -12.10
C ALA A 72 7.27 -6.26 -12.84
N THR A 73 6.20 -6.08 -13.60
CA THR A 73 5.64 -7.18 -14.39
C THR A 73 6.66 -7.72 -15.37
N GLY A 74 6.82 -9.05 -15.42
CA GLY A 74 7.70 -9.71 -16.39
C GLY A 74 9.18 -9.39 -16.21
N MET A 75 9.62 -9.00 -15.02
CA MET A 75 11.02 -8.64 -14.73
C MET A 75 12.03 -9.72 -15.11
N HIS A 76 11.64 -10.99 -14.97
CA HIS A 76 12.50 -12.12 -15.30
C HIS A 76 11.74 -13.18 -16.10
N TYR A 77 12.48 -13.97 -16.85
CA TYR A 77 12.01 -15.18 -17.49
C TYR A 77 12.79 -16.40 -17.00
N TRP A 78 12.15 -17.56 -17.04
CA TRP A 78 12.79 -18.84 -16.70
C TRP A 78 13.45 -19.42 -17.94
N ASP A 79 14.78 -19.63 -17.92
CA ASP A 79 15.53 -20.17 -19.07
C ASP A 79 15.54 -21.71 -19.11
N GLY A 80 14.89 -22.37 -18.16
CA GLY A 80 14.89 -23.81 -17.94
C GLY A 80 15.73 -24.25 -16.75
N THR A 81 16.60 -23.39 -16.23
CA THR A 81 17.49 -23.67 -15.09
C THR A 81 17.44 -22.59 -14.02
N GLU A 82 17.31 -21.31 -14.40
CA GLU A 82 17.32 -20.19 -13.47
C GLU A 82 16.51 -18.98 -14.00
N TRP A 83 16.17 -18.04 -13.11
CA TRP A 83 15.53 -16.78 -13.46
C TRP A 83 16.56 -15.79 -14.00
N LYS A 84 16.37 -15.31 -15.23
CA LYS A 84 17.18 -14.28 -15.89
C LYS A 84 16.40 -13.01 -16.11
N ALA A 85 17.08 -11.87 -16.18
CA ALA A 85 16.45 -10.60 -16.51
C ALA A 85 15.83 -10.66 -17.90
N SER A 86 14.60 -10.17 -18.02
CA SER A 86 13.90 -10.11 -19.31
C SER A 86 14.58 -9.15 -20.28
N ASP A 87 14.65 -9.57 -21.54
CA ASP A 87 15.16 -8.80 -22.67
C ASP A 87 14.13 -8.90 -23.81
N PRO A 88 13.20 -7.92 -23.91
CA PRO A 88 12.10 -7.99 -24.86
C PRO A 88 12.51 -7.61 -26.29
N ASP A 89 13.63 -8.11 -26.79
CA ASP A 89 14.04 -7.89 -28.18
C ASP A 89 13.85 -9.16 -29.03
N TYR A 90 13.70 -8.95 -30.34
CA TYR A 90 13.54 -10.00 -31.31
C TYR A 90 14.89 -10.54 -31.83
N ASP A 91 15.06 -11.84 -31.75
CA ASP A 91 16.07 -12.55 -32.53
C ASP A 91 15.49 -12.79 -33.93
N VAL A 92 16.01 -12.07 -34.90
CA VAL A 92 15.55 -12.13 -36.30
C VAL A 92 16.40 -13.13 -37.08
N ASN A 93 15.77 -14.22 -37.55
CA ASN A 93 16.42 -15.24 -38.33
C ASN A 93 15.59 -15.62 -39.58
N GLY A 94 15.94 -15.05 -40.70
CA GLY A 94 15.30 -15.31 -41.99
C GLY A 94 13.80 -14.93 -41.96
N PRO A 95 12.91 -15.94 -42.07
CA PRO A 95 11.47 -15.69 -42.13
C PRO A 95 10.79 -15.42 -40.76
N LEU A 96 11.51 -15.55 -39.65
CA LEU A 96 10.96 -15.44 -38.29
C LEU A 96 11.65 -14.36 -37.49
N ALA A 97 10.87 -13.63 -36.67
CA ALA A 97 11.35 -12.80 -35.58
C ALA A 97 10.80 -13.39 -34.27
N VAL A 98 11.68 -13.75 -33.34
CA VAL A 98 11.30 -14.46 -32.13
C VAL A 98 11.80 -13.70 -30.90
N ALA A 99 10.89 -13.24 -30.07
CA ALA A 99 11.18 -12.72 -28.72
C ALA A 99 10.95 -13.85 -27.72
N HIS A 100 12.04 -14.42 -27.20
CA HIS A 100 11.97 -15.57 -26.30
C HIS A 100 12.60 -15.33 -24.93
N ARG A 101 13.19 -14.14 -24.73
CA ARG A 101 13.81 -13.73 -23.45
C ARG A 101 12.87 -12.90 -22.59
N THR A 102 11.57 -13.27 -22.63
CA THR A 102 10.50 -12.71 -21.80
C THR A 102 9.67 -13.85 -21.21
N ALA A 103 8.85 -13.57 -20.21
CA ALA A 103 8.03 -14.61 -19.60
C ALA A 103 7.01 -15.19 -20.59
N HIS A 104 6.46 -14.37 -21.48
CA HIS A 104 5.72 -14.79 -22.70
C HIS A 104 6.67 -14.82 -23.89
N LYS A 105 6.40 -15.66 -24.85
CA LYS A 105 7.24 -15.76 -26.08
C LYS A 105 6.41 -15.32 -27.28
N VAL A 106 6.99 -14.50 -28.15
CA VAL A 106 6.31 -14.02 -29.35
C VAL A 106 7.10 -14.45 -30.58
N THR A 107 6.39 -15.01 -31.56
CA THR A 107 6.95 -15.33 -32.89
C THR A 107 6.14 -14.63 -33.96
N LEU A 108 6.80 -13.85 -34.80
CA LEU A 108 6.21 -13.19 -35.95
C LEU A 108 6.80 -13.78 -37.25
N LYS A 109 5.96 -13.92 -38.29
CA LYS A 109 6.43 -14.30 -39.64
C LYS A 109 6.74 -13.08 -40.47
N ALA A 110 7.76 -13.18 -41.33
CA ALA A 110 8.18 -12.06 -42.19
C ALA A 110 7.05 -11.56 -43.12
N ASN A 111 6.15 -12.42 -43.61
CA ASN A 111 4.97 -12.00 -44.32
C ASN A 111 3.73 -12.12 -43.39
N LEU A 112 3.12 -11.00 -43.06
CA LEU A 112 1.97 -10.96 -42.14
C LEU A 112 0.70 -11.62 -42.69
N ALA A 113 0.56 -11.72 -44.00
CA ALA A 113 -0.60 -12.36 -44.64
C ALA A 113 -0.57 -13.89 -44.53
N GLU A 114 0.52 -14.49 -44.08
CA GLU A 114 0.60 -15.94 -43.88
C GLU A 114 -0.32 -16.40 -42.74
N GLU A 115 -0.74 -17.67 -42.81
CA GLU A 115 -1.48 -18.30 -41.72
C GLU A 115 -0.59 -18.35 -40.45
N ASP A 116 -1.20 -18.14 -39.25
CA ASP A 116 -0.47 -18.09 -37.95
C ASP A 116 0.75 -17.17 -38.00
N SER A 117 0.56 -15.98 -38.60
CA SER A 117 1.67 -15.01 -38.73
C SER A 117 2.08 -14.40 -37.37
N VAL A 118 1.21 -14.49 -36.38
CA VAL A 118 1.43 -14.06 -35.00
C VAL A 118 1.20 -15.23 -34.07
N GLN A 119 2.20 -15.59 -33.29
CA GLN A 119 2.11 -16.61 -32.26
C GLN A 119 2.60 -16.05 -30.94
N VAL A 120 1.81 -16.25 -29.89
CA VAL A 120 2.19 -15.91 -28.51
C VAL A 120 2.12 -17.19 -27.67
N VAL A 121 3.16 -17.49 -26.92
CA VAL A 121 3.18 -18.56 -25.93
C VAL A 121 3.14 -17.93 -24.54
N THR A 122 2.10 -18.27 -23.79
CA THR A 122 1.88 -17.77 -22.43
C THR A 122 2.93 -18.29 -21.45
N PRO A 123 3.10 -17.68 -20.27
CA PRO A 123 4.06 -18.17 -19.27
C PRO A 123 3.81 -19.61 -18.79
N ASP A 124 2.56 -20.08 -18.82
CA ASP A 124 2.19 -21.47 -18.51
C ASP A 124 2.25 -22.42 -19.72
N GLY A 125 2.80 -21.93 -20.86
CA GLY A 125 3.08 -22.75 -22.05
C GLY A 125 1.88 -22.96 -22.98
N GLN A 126 0.77 -22.23 -22.81
CA GLN A 126 -0.36 -22.26 -23.72
C GLN A 126 -0.08 -21.43 -24.98
N GLU A 127 -0.69 -21.79 -26.10
CA GLU A 127 -0.46 -21.09 -27.38
C GLU A 127 -1.67 -20.26 -27.79
N PHE A 128 -1.41 -19.03 -28.22
CA PHE A 128 -2.35 -18.15 -28.93
C PHE A 128 -1.79 -17.88 -30.32
N ARG A 129 -2.56 -18.19 -31.37
CA ARG A 129 -2.20 -17.97 -32.77
C ARG A 129 -3.25 -17.15 -33.48
N ALA A 130 -2.82 -16.13 -34.17
CA ALA A 130 -3.72 -15.23 -34.88
C ALA A 130 -3.09 -14.65 -36.16
N ARG A 131 -3.90 -14.01 -36.94
CA ARG A 131 -3.51 -13.11 -38.03
C ARG A 131 -4.56 -12.02 -38.23
N PRO A 132 -4.20 -10.78 -38.50
CA PRO A 132 -5.15 -9.77 -38.97
C PRO A 132 -5.61 -10.11 -40.38
N LEU A 133 -6.85 -9.73 -40.72
CA LEU A 133 -7.44 -10.02 -42.05
C LEU A 133 -7.86 -8.77 -42.80
N PHE A 134 -8.61 -7.88 -42.20
CA PHE A 134 -9.22 -6.72 -42.87
C PHE A 134 -9.68 -5.65 -41.89
N LEU A 135 -9.94 -4.47 -42.44
CA LEU A 135 -10.68 -3.39 -41.76
C LEU A 135 -12.08 -3.28 -42.37
N ALA A 136 -13.11 -3.03 -41.54
CA ALA A 136 -14.49 -2.86 -41.97
C ALA A 136 -15.19 -1.76 -41.17
N TYR A 137 -16.17 -1.07 -41.80
CA TYR A 137 -17.13 -0.27 -41.06
C TYR A 137 -18.36 -1.09 -40.74
N ARG A 138 -18.89 -0.89 -39.53
CA ARG A 138 -20.17 -1.45 -39.10
C ARG A 138 -21.15 -0.35 -38.69
N ASP A 139 -22.39 -0.46 -39.14
CA ASP A 139 -23.49 0.37 -38.67
C ASP A 139 -24.73 -0.52 -38.48
N GLY A 140 -25.07 -0.84 -37.26
CA GLY A 140 -26.04 -1.87 -36.91
C GLY A 140 -25.66 -3.25 -37.46
N THR A 141 -26.50 -3.82 -38.31
CA THR A 141 -26.25 -5.11 -38.97
C THR A 141 -25.48 -4.96 -40.31
N ASN A 142 -25.38 -3.74 -40.85
CA ASN A 142 -24.68 -3.48 -42.11
C ASN A 142 -23.16 -3.43 -41.89
N VAL A 143 -22.42 -4.08 -42.75
CA VAL A 143 -20.95 -4.11 -42.73
C VAL A 143 -20.42 -3.72 -44.12
N ALA A 144 -19.41 -2.86 -44.15
CA ALA A 144 -18.74 -2.48 -45.39
C ALA A 144 -17.25 -2.76 -45.26
N LEU A 145 -16.69 -3.50 -46.21
CA LEU A 145 -15.26 -3.76 -46.28
C LEU A 145 -14.50 -2.48 -46.64
N VAL A 146 -13.58 -2.08 -45.78
CA VAL A 146 -12.71 -0.92 -45.99
C VAL A 146 -11.44 -1.32 -46.74
N ALA A 147 -10.70 -2.28 -46.20
CA ALA A 147 -9.43 -2.73 -46.76
C ALA A 147 -9.12 -4.18 -46.37
N GLU A 148 -8.61 -4.98 -47.27
CA GLU A 148 -8.08 -6.32 -46.98
C GLU A 148 -6.59 -6.24 -46.72
N LEU A 149 -6.10 -7.11 -45.80
CA LEU A 149 -4.67 -7.29 -45.56
C LEU A 149 -4.00 -7.84 -46.82
N LYS A 150 -2.89 -7.27 -47.25
CA LYS A 150 -2.12 -7.72 -48.41
C LYS A 150 -0.78 -8.31 -47.96
N ASP A 151 -0.06 -8.96 -48.92
CA ASP A 151 1.31 -9.38 -48.67
C ASP A 151 2.16 -8.16 -48.28
N CYS A 152 2.72 -8.22 -47.08
CA CYS A 152 3.60 -7.18 -46.54
C CYS A 152 4.72 -7.82 -45.74
N VAL A 153 5.92 -7.23 -45.84
CA VAL A 153 7.13 -7.78 -45.22
C VAL A 153 7.46 -6.96 -43.96
N GLY A 154 7.69 -7.68 -42.86
CA GLY A 154 8.06 -7.07 -41.58
C GLY A 154 9.42 -6.41 -41.62
N GLU A 155 9.50 -5.25 -41.03
CA GLU A 155 10.70 -4.49 -40.77
C GLU A 155 10.98 -4.41 -39.27
N TRP A 156 12.11 -4.91 -38.84
CA TRP A 156 12.57 -4.72 -37.46
C TRP A 156 13.17 -3.31 -37.34
N ILE A 157 12.50 -2.45 -36.56
CA ILE A 157 12.80 -1.01 -36.49
C ILE A 157 13.48 -0.59 -35.18
N GLY A 158 13.57 -1.47 -34.20
CA GLY A 158 14.20 -1.21 -32.88
C GLY A 158 13.97 -2.36 -31.92
N PRO A 159 14.53 -2.27 -30.71
CA PRO A 159 14.31 -3.29 -29.70
C PRO A 159 12.82 -3.53 -29.48
N GLY A 160 12.40 -4.79 -29.60
CA GLY A 160 11.01 -5.21 -29.37
C GLY A 160 9.98 -4.75 -30.38
N VAL A 161 10.34 -4.06 -31.49
CA VAL A 161 9.36 -3.48 -32.42
C VAL A 161 9.54 -3.97 -33.85
N VAL A 162 8.46 -4.51 -34.42
CA VAL A 162 8.34 -4.88 -35.82
C VAL A 162 7.20 -4.12 -36.47
N LEU A 163 7.43 -3.55 -37.66
CA LEU A 163 6.48 -2.77 -38.44
C LEU A 163 6.24 -3.43 -39.80
N TYR A 164 4.99 -3.62 -40.15
CA TYR A 164 4.53 -4.07 -41.49
C TYR A 164 3.91 -2.89 -42.23
N ASN A 165 4.73 -2.20 -43.00
CA ASN A 165 4.32 -1.02 -43.77
C ASN A 165 3.37 -1.40 -44.93
N ALA A 166 2.46 -0.45 -45.24
CA ALA A 166 1.49 -0.63 -46.30
C ALA A 166 0.74 -1.98 -46.22
N ALA A 167 0.28 -2.32 -45.03
CA ALA A 167 -0.28 -3.64 -44.70
C ALA A 167 -1.65 -3.88 -45.39
N PHE A 168 -2.38 -2.83 -45.80
CA PHE A 168 -3.73 -2.91 -46.30
C PHE A 168 -3.83 -2.40 -47.73
N ASP A 169 -4.79 -2.97 -48.49
CA ASP A 169 -5.09 -2.49 -49.85
C ASP A 169 -5.92 -1.20 -49.81
N GLY A 170 -5.49 -0.18 -50.54
CA GLY A 170 -6.29 1.03 -50.79
C GLY A 170 -6.32 2.07 -49.66
N ILE A 171 -5.63 1.84 -48.57
CA ILE A 171 -5.43 2.81 -47.49
C ILE A 171 -3.95 2.86 -47.08
N ASN A 172 -3.52 3.99 -46.56
CA ASN A 172 -2.15 4.18 -46.09
C ASN A 172 -2.04 3.83 -44.61
N ALA A 173 -1.92 2.53 -44.34
CA ALA A 173 -1.86 2.04 -42.95
C ALA A 173 -0.80 0.94 -42.81
N ALA A 174 -0.24 0.87 -41.60
CA ALA A 174 0.69 -0.16 -41.20
C ALA A 174 0.12 -0.97 -40.01
N ILE A 175 0.70 -2.14 -39.77
CA ILE A 175 0.53 -2.87 -38.52
C ILE A 175 1.88 -2.88 -37.80
N ARG A 176 1.87 -2.46 -36.53
CA ARG A 176 3.03 -2.47 -35.65
C ARG A 176 2.82 -3.51 -34.55
N TYR A 177 3.83 -4.29 -34.29
CA TYR A 177 3.88 -5.18 -33.15
C TYR A 177 4.99 -4.74 -32.21
N SER A 178 4.63 -4.61 -30.93
CA SER A 178 5.56 -4.25 -29.87
C SER A 178 5.59 -5.34 -28.79
N VAL A 179 6.75 -5.90 -28.50
CA VAL A 179 6.94 -6.78 -27.34
C VAL A 179 7.64 -6.00 -26.24
N THR A 180 7.14 -6.13 -25.03
CA THR A 180 7.70 -5.55 -23.81
C THR A 180 7.95 -6.66 -22.80
N GLN A 181 8.64 -6.38 -21.69
CA GLN A 181 8.78 -7.38 -20.62
C GLN A 181 7.44 -7.78 -20.00
N PHE A 182 6.42 -6.91 -20.08
CA PHE A 182 5.11 -7.12 -19.43
C PHE A 182 3.98 -7.45 -20.39
N GLY A 183 4.19 -7.42 -21.70
CA GLY A 183 3.12 -7.69 -22.64
C GLY A 183 3.54 -7.62 -24.11
N PHE A 184 2.54 -7.79 -24.94
CA PHE A 184 2.64 -7.75 -26.40
C PHE A 184 1.48 -6.91 -26.94
N GLU A 185 1.74 -6.06 -27.91
CA GLU A 185 0.81 -5.09 -28.45
C GLU A 185 0.73 -5.23 -29.98
N GLN A 186 -0.47 -5.10 -30.50
CA GLN A 186 -0.74 -4.95 -31.93
C GLN A 186 -1.35 -3.58 -32.15
N ASP A 187 -0.75 -2.77 -33.02
CA ASP A 187 -1.27 -1.46 -33.39
C ASP A 187 -1.64 -1.40 -34.86
N VAL A 188 -2.78 -0.77 -35.18
CA VAL A 188 -3.05 -0.27 -36.53
C VAL A 188 -2.65 1.19 -36.59
N VAL A 189 -1.69 1.51 -37.44
CA VAL A 189 -1.14 2.87 -37.59
C VAL A 189 -1.62 3.48 -38.88
N LEU A 190 -2.38 4.56 -38.78
CA LEU A 190 -2.97 5.29 -39.92
C LEU A 190 -2.17 6.58 -40.17
N TYR A 191 -1.75 6.80 -41.41
CA TYR A 191 -0.88 7.93 -41.78
C TYR A 191 -1.59 9.07 -42.49
N ASP A 192 -2.77 8.86 -43.06
CA ASP A 192 -3.62 9.87 -43.68
C ASP A 192 -5.12 9.49 -43.62
N GLN A 193 -6.00 10.34 -44.11
CA GLN A 193 -7.44 10.15 -44.07
C GLN A 193 -7.98 9.35 -45.28
N GLN A 194 -7.13 8.89 -46.19
CA GLN A 194 -7.54 8.23 -47.43
C GLN A 194 -8.41 6.98 -47.20
N GLY A 195 -9.64 7.00 -47.70
CA GLY A 195 -10.55 5.87 -47.64
C GLY A 195 -11.10 5.57 -46.26
N LEU A 196 -11.00 6.49 -45.30
CA LEU A 196 -11.44 6.31 -43.92
C LEU A 196 -12.73 7.11 -43.62
N ASN A 197 -13.38 7.77 -44.57
CA ASN A 197 -14.64 8.45 -44.31
C ASN A 197 -15.80 7.44 -44.34
N PRO A 198 -16.56 7.22 -43.24
CA PRO A 198 -17.68 6.30 -43.18
C PRO A 198 -18.77 6.62 -44.22
N ALA A 199 -18.99 7.91 -44.54
CA ALA A 199 -19.97 8.33 -45.52
C ALA A 199 -19.68 7.80 -46.93
N ASP A 200 -18.41 7.57 -47.27
CA ASP A 200 -18.03 6.94 -48.55
C ASP A 200 -18.50 5.50 -48.67
N TYR A 201 -18.81 4.88 -47.57
CA TYR A 201 -19.35 3.51 -47.46
C TYR A 201 -20.84 3.50 -47.16
N LEU A 202 -21.56 4.62 -47.37
CA LEU A 202 -22.98 4.79 -47.02
C LEU A 202 -23.30 4.43 -45.56
N MET A 203 -22.34 4.54 -44.65
CA MET A 203 -22.51 4.35 -43.22
C MET A 203 -22.72 5.72 -42.56
N ASN A 204 -23.53 5.72 -41.50
CA ASN A 204 -23.76 6.96 -40.73
C ASN A 204 -22.53 7.26 -39.85
N PRO A 205 -21.81 8.38 -40.06
CA PRO A 205 -20.64 8.71 -39.27
C PRO A 205 -20.89 8.81 -37.75
N GLU A 206 -22.12 9.12 -37.32
CA GLU A 206 -22.49 9.24 -35.90
C GLU A 206 -22.66 7.89 -35.20
N SER A 207 -22.97 6.81 -35.91
CA SER A 207 -23.23 5.48 -35.33
C SER A 207 -22.29 4.39 -35.81
N ALA A 208 -21.55 4.63 -36.90
CA ALA A 208 -20.62 3.63 -37.42
C ALA A 208 -19.41 3.40 -36.52
N THR A 209 -18.86 2.18 -36.55
CA THR A 209 -17.60 1.78 -35.90
C THR A 209 -16.62 1.28 -36.94
N LEU A 210 -15.34 1.67 -36.83
CA LEU A 210 -14.26 1.05 -37.60
C LEU A 210 -13.77 -0.18 -36.83
N GLU A 211 -13.83 -1.34 -37.51
CA GLU A 211 -13.45 -2.64 -36.93
C GLU A 211 -12.16 -3.17 -37.60
N CYS A 212 -11.24 -3.71 -36.78
CA CYS A 212 -10.12 -4.54 -37.21
C CYS A 212 -10.42 -5.99 -36.86
N TRP A 213 -10.37 -6.88 -37.83
CA TRP A 213 -10.68 -8.28 -37.69
C TRP A 213 -9.44 -9.14 -37.76
N SER A 214 -9.18 -9.90 -36.68
CA SER A 214 -8.12 -10.89 -36.58
C SER A 214 -8.70 -12.30 -36.44
N GLU A 215 -8.33 -13.23 -37.32
CA GLU A 215 -8.66 -14.65 -37.20
C GLU A 215 -7.79 -15.29 -36.15
N VAL A 216 -8.39 -15.98 -35.18
CA VAL A 216 -7.71 -16.71 -34.12
C VAL A 216 -7.85 -18.21 -34.45
N THR A 217 -6.73 -18.82 -34.82
CA THR A 217 -6.67 -20.24 -35.23
C THR A 217 -6.46 -21.18 -34.05
N GLN A 218 -5.81 -20.67 -33.01
CA GLN A 218 -5.58 -21.37 -31.74
C GLN A 218 -5.59 -20.39 -30.58
N ALA A 219 -6.25 -20.74 -29.49
CA ALA A 219 -6.20 -19.98 -28.23
C ALA A 219 -6.45 -20.91 -27.04
N PRO A 220 -5.92 -20.54 -25.84
CA PRO A 220 -6.33 -21.17 -24.60
C PRO A 220 -7.82 -20.94 -24.33
N GLN A 221 -8.36 -21.68 -23.37
CA GLN A 221 -9.75 -21.46 -22.94
C GLN A 221 -9.88 -20.03 -22.37
N SER A 222 -10.83 -19.27 -22.90
CA SER A 222 -11.04 -17.87 -22.48
C SER A 222 -12.20 -17.75 -21.50
N GLN A 223 -12.05 -16.83 -20.53
CA GLN A 223 -13.16 -16.30 -19.75
C GLN A 223 -13.41 -14.86 -20.20
N GLN A 224 -14.65 -14.54 -20.52
CA GLN A 224 -15.05 -13.21 -20.94
C GLN A 224 -15.86 -12.57 -19.82
N THR A 225 -15.41 -11.42 -19.35
CA THR A 225 -16.09 -10.65 -18.31
C THR A 225 -16.54 -9.32 -18.89
N ALA A 226 -17.84 -9.10 -18.87
CA ALA A 226 -18.42 -7.82 -19.31
C ALA A 226 -17.97 -6.70 -18.38
N GLN A 227 -17.40 -5.64 -18.96
CA GLN A 227 -17.03 -4.41 -18.27
C GLN A 227 -18.01 -3.30 -18.67
N PRO A 228 -19.05 -3.02 -17.89
CA PRO A 228 -19.99 -1.97 -18.22
C PRO A 228 -19.29 -0.62 -18.16
N LEU A 229 -19.43 0.13 -19.25
CA LEU A 229 -18.99 1.51 -19.36
C LEU A 229 -20.13 2.46 -18.98
N ALA A 230 -19.79 3.69 -18.62
CA ALA A 230 -20.75 4.63 -18.04
C ALA A 230 -21.85 5.11 -19.00
N ASN A 231 -21.62 5.03 -20.28
CA ASN A 231 -22.59 5.38 -21.32
C ASN A 231 -23.57 4.24 -21.66
N GLN A 232 -23.73 3.26 -20.76
CA GLN A 232 -24.49 1.99 -20.96
C GLN A 232 -23.86 1.05 -22.00
N GLU A 233 -22.67 1.36 -22.47
CA GLU A 233 -21.90 0.46 -23.31
C GLU A 233 -21.17 -0.57 -22.47
N THR A 234 -20.77 -1.65 -23.12
CA THR A 234 -20.05 -2.73 -22.47
C THR A 234 -18.84 -3.10 -23.30
N ASP A 235 -17.65 -3.04 -22.70
CA ASP A 235 -16.47 -3.70 -23.22
C ASP A 235 -16.33 -5.10 -22.61
N VAL A 236 -15.38 -5.89 -23.11
CA VAL A 236 -15.14 -7.26 -22.66
C VAL A 236 -13.68 -7.41 -22.28
N LEU A 237 -13.43 -7.77 -21.02
CA LEU A 237 -12.14 -8.31 -20.62
C LEU A 237 -12.08 -9.78 -21.05
N ILE A 238 -11.05 -10.15 -21.81
CA ILE A 238 -10.83 -11.52 -22.25
C ILE A 238 -9.63 -12.09 -21.49
N ASN A 239 -9.86 -13.06 -20.62
CA ASN A 239 -8.84 -13.69 -19.81
C ASN A 239 -8.54 -15.11 -20.31
N PHE A 240 -7.28 -15.41 -20.56
CA PHE A 240 -6.75 -16.69 -21.02
C PHE A 240 -5.86 -17.37 -19.94
N GLY A 241 -6.18 -17.16 -18.67
CA GLY A 241 -5.40 -17.71 -17.56
C GLY A 241 -4.27 -16.79 -17.15
N THR A 242 -3.07 -17.02 -17.64
CA THR A 242 -1.88 -16.20 -17.32
C THR A 242 -1.73 -14.98 -18.23
N MET A 243 -2.67 -14.75 -19.13
CA MET A 243 -2.69 -13.65 -20.09
C MET A 243 -4.10 -13.08 -20.27
N GLU A 244 -4.22 -11.79 -20.48
CA GLU A 244 -5.51 -11.14 -20.68
C GLU A 244 -5.44 -10.04 -21.76
N ILE A 245 -6.55 -9.82 -22.47
CA ILE A 245 -6.70 -8.69 -23.38
C ILE A 245 -7.59 -7.64 -22.71
N ARG A 246 -7.02 -6.50 -22.42
CA ARG A 246 -7.66 -5.34 -21.79
C ARG A 246 -8.17 -4.36 -22.85
N GLN A 247 -8.88 -3.32 -22.36
CA GLN A 247 -9.34 -2.23 -23.21
C GLN A 247 -8.15 -1.50 -23.85
N GLY A 248 -8.18 -1.34 -25.17
CA GLY A 248 -7.25 -0.53 -25.93
C GLY A 248 -7.69 0.93 -26.05
N ALA A 249 -6.85 1.74 -26.68
CA ALA A 249 -7.12 3.15 -26.96
C ALA A 249 -6.61 3.57 -28.34
N ALA A 250 -7.32 4.50 -28.98
CA ALA A 250 -6.79 5.18 -30.16
C ALA A 250 -6.31 6.58 -29.79
N PHE A 251 -5.14 6.99 -30.32
CA PHE A 251 -4.47 8.24 -29.99
C PHE A 251 -3.56 8.71 -31.12
N THR A 252 -3.10 9.95 -31.06
CA THR A 252 -2.11 10.47 -32.00
C THR A 252 -0.69 10.00 -31.62
N SER A 253 0.13 9.67 -32.61
CA SER A 253 1.53 9.21 -32.38
C SER A 253 2.41 10.23 -31.64
N THR A 254 1.99 11.49 -31.57
CA THR A 254 2.65 12.59 -30.84
C THR A 254 2.18 12.69 -29.40
N GLY A 255 1.09 11.98 -29.02
CA GLY A 255 0.51 12.02 -27.69
C GLY A 255 -0.28 13.29 -27.40
N ASP A 256 -0.47 14.18 -28.37
CA ASP A 256 -1.30 15.37 -28.29
C ASP A 256 -2.73 15.03 -28.72
N GLY A 257 -3.71 15.35 -27.90
CA GLY A 257 -5.12 15.10 -28.19
C GLY A 257 -5.80 14.08 -27.30
N PRO A 258 -7.10 13.80 -27.56
CA PRO A 258 -7.87 12.85 -26.76
C PRO A 258 -7.44 11.40 -27.03
N GLN A 259 -7.64 10.54 -26.04
CA GLN A 259 -7.64 9.09 -26.23
C GLN A 259 -9.06 8.61 -26.42
N VAL A 260 -9.30 7.82 -27.47
CA VAL A 260 -10.61 7.26 -27.80
C VAL A 260 -10.63 5.79 -27.45
N PRO A 261 -11.63 5.29 -26.67
CA PRO A 261 -11.71 3.88 -26.31
C PRO A 261 -11.82 2.95 -27.50
N VAL A 262 -11.09 1.85 -27.45
CA VAL A 262 -11.21 0.73 -28.39
C VAL A 262 -11.94 -0.40 -27.68
N PHE A 263 -13.03 -0.86 -28.29
CA PHE A 263 -13.87 -1.95 -27.79
C PHE A 263 -13.49 -3.25 -28.48
N LYS A 264 -13.80 -4.38 -27.86
CA LYS A 264 -13.53 -5.68 -28.46
C LYS A 264 -14.67 -6.66 -28.29
N ARG A 265 -14.73 -7.61 -29.20
CA ARG A 265 -15.57 -8.80 -29.12
C ARG A 265 -14.77 -10.02 -29.54
N TYR A 266 -14.99 -11.12 -28.88
CA TYR A 266 -14.30 -12.38 -29.13
C TYR A 266 -15.35 -13.49 -29.27
N GLY A 267 -15.34 -14.19 -30.40
CA GLY A 267 -16.34 -15.21 -30.65
C GLY A 267 -16.24 -15.88 -32.03
N GLN A 268 -17.19 -16.76 -32.30
CA GLN A 268 -17.23 -17.51 -33.55
C GLN A 268 -18.17 -16.89 -34.59
N VAL A 269 -17.70 -16.82 -35.84
CA VAL A 269 -18.48 -16.45 -37.00
C VAL A 269 -18.17 -17.47 -38.11
N ALA A 270 -19.19 -18.09 -38.70
CA ALA A 270 -19.04 -19.11 -39.73
C ALA A 270 -18.08 -20.26 -39.37
N GLY A 271 -18.06 -20.67 -38.10
CA GLY A 271 -17.19 -21.77 -37.59
C GLY A 271 -15.71 -21.42 -37.35
N LYS A 272 -15.35 -20.14 -37.48
CA LYS A 272 -14.02 -19.63 -37.18
C LYS A 272 -14.06 -18.66 -36.00
N THR A 273 -13.00 -18.59 -35.23
CA THR A 273 -12.87 -17.67 -34.09
C THR A 273 -12.22 -16.36 -34.52
N PHE A 274 -12.80 -15.25 -34.09
CA PHE A 274 -12.27 -13.91 -34.34
C PHE A 274 -12.13 -13.09 -33.08
N LEU A 275 -11.06 -12.31 -33.02
CA LEU A 275 -10.94 -11.13 -32.19
C LEU A 275 -11.26 -9.93 -33.09
N VAL A 276 -12.27 -9.15 -32.72
CA VAL A 276 -12.69 -7.96 -33.46
C VAL A 276 -12.56 -6.76 -32.52
N GLU A 277 -11.79 -5.80 -32.94
CA GLU A 277 -11.47 -4.60 -32.18
C GLU A 277 -12.06 -3.42 -32.91
N SER A 278 -12.74 -2.52 -32.21
CA SER A 278 -13.55 -1.48 -32.81
C SER A 278 -13.41 -0.14 -32.14
N VAL A 279 -13.41 0.92 -32.95
CA VAL A 279 -13.42 2.30 -32.49
C VAL A 279 -14.62 3.04 -33.11
N LYS A 280 -15.30 3.88 -32.32
CA LYS A 280 -16.44 4.64 -32.79
C LYS A 280 -16.00 5.75 -33.75
N SER A 281 -16.60 5.82 -34.93
CA SER A 281 -16.23 6.77 -36.00
C SER A 281 -16.35 8.22 -35.54
N ARG A 282 -17.41 8.58 -34.82
CA ARG A 282 -17.65 9.95 -34.34
C ARG A 282 -16.49 10.47 -33.49
N GLU A 283 -16.04 9.69 -32.51
CA GLU A 283 -14.97 10.08 -31.56
C GLU A 283 -13.60 9.97 -32.24
N PHE A 284 -13.44 8.94 -33.05
CA PHE A 284 -12.19 8.67 -33.76
C PHE A 284 -11.90 9.68 -34.86
N TRP A 285 -12.96 10.28 -35.49
CA TRP A 285 -12.79 11.27 -36.53
C TRP A 285 -12.01 12.49 -36.09
N GLN A 286 -12.16 12.92 -34.85
CA GLN A 286 -11.39 14.03 -34.27
C GLN A 286 -9.89 13.76 -34.27
N LEU A 287 -9.46 12.51 -34.14
CA LEU A 287 -8.04 12.14 -34.25
C LEU A 287 -7.61 12.15 -35.71
N LEU A 288 -8.45 11.61 -36.63
CA LEU A 288 -8.12 11.58 -38.05
C LEU A 288 -8.00 12.98 -38.69
N GLU A 289 -8.77 13.98 -38.22
CA GLU A 289 -8.64 15.37 -38.66
C GLU A 289 -7.26 15.95 -38.42
N THR A 290 -6.48 15.36 -37.50
CA THR A 290 -5.09 15.80 -37.26
C THR A 290 -4.11 15.28 -38.31
N LEU A 291 -4.53 14.33 -39.15
CA LEU A 291 -3.71 13.77 -40.20
C LEU A 291 -3.84 14.57 -41.50
N PRO A 292 -2.87 14.51 -42.44
CA PRO A 292 -2.95 15.16 -43.71
C PRO A 292 -4.24 14.74 -44.49
N GLU A 293 -4.92 15.73 -45.03
CA GLU A 293 -5.91 15.49 -46.09
C GLU A 293 -5.18 14.94 -47.33
N PHE A 294 -5.76 13.93 -47.95
CA PHE A 294 -5.19 13.40 -49.17
C PHE A 294 -5.52 14.30 -50.34
N SER A 295 -4.50 14.80 -51.04
CA SER A 295 -4.69 15.48 -52.35
C SER A 295 -4.89 14.43 -53.42
N GLU A 296 -6.06 14.47 -54.04
CA GLU A 296 -6.67 13.68 -55.11
C GLU A 296 -6.02 12.33 -55.49
N PRO A 297 -6.77 11.22 -55.45
CA PRO A 297 -6.27 9.92 -55.90
C PRO A 297 -5.99 9.94 -57.39
N ASN A 298 -4.94 9.25 -57.81
CA ASN A 298 -4.73 8.90 -59.23
C ASN A 298 -6.02 8.30 -59.77
N PRO A 299 -6.60 8.81 -60.91
CA PRO A 299 -7.87 8.35 -61.46
C PRO A 299 -7.97 6.84 -61.74
N GLU A 300 -6.85 6.14 -61.89
CA GLU A 300 -6.80 4.70 -62.06
C GLU A 300 -7.01 3.94 -60.71
N GLU A 301 -6.54 4.47 -59.60
CA GLU A 301 -6.76 3.86 -58.27
C GLU A 301 -8.19 4.07 -57.75
N ALA A 302 -8.81 5.19 -58.09
CA ALA A 302 -10.22 5.47 -57.77
C ALA A 302 -11.22 4.51 -58.48
N ARG A 303 -10.84 3.92 -59.63
CA ARG A 303 -11.67 2.95 -60.34
C ARG A 303 -11.71 1.55 -59.73
N VAL A 304 -10.80 1.21 -58.83
CA VAL A 304 -10.67 -0.16 -58.24
C VAL A 304 -11.53 -0.34 -56.99
N ARG A 305 -11.98 0.74 -56.35
CA ARG A 305 -12.81 0.66 -55.14
C ARG A 305 -14.27 0.31 -55.47
N LYS A 306 -14.55 -0.94 -55.77
CA LYS A 306 -15.93 -1.46 -55.66
C LYS A 306 -16.30 -1.51 -54.17
N LYS A 307 -17.11 -0.55 -53.71
CA LYS A 307 -17.70 -0.54 -52.38
C LYS A 307 -18.48 -1.83 -52.18
N ARG A 308 -18.07 -2.69 -51.21
CA ARG A 308 -18.69 -3.99 -50.92
C ARG A 308 -19.48 -3.87 -49.65
N PHE A 309 -20.81 -3.92 -49.78
CA PHE A 309 -21.73 -3.93 -48.63
C PHE A 309 -22.22 -5.33 -48.35
N PHE A 310 -22.36 -5.67 -47.08
CA PHE A 310 -22.86 -6.95 -46.65
C PHE A 310 -23.84 -6.75 -45.49
N SER A 311 -24.89 -7.56 -45.47
CA SER A 311 -25.92 -7.53 -44.44
C SER A 311 -25.56 -8.43 -43.23
N THR A 312 -24.50 -9.21 -43.32
CA THR A 312 -24.05 -10.12 -42.26
C THR A 312 -22.51 -10.31 -42.29
N ASP A 313 -21.94 -10.62 -41.18
CA ASP A 313 -20.52 -10.98 -41.07
C ASP A 313 -20.17 -12.20 -41.93
N GLN A 314 -21.06 -13.19 -42.00
CA GLN A 314 -20.87 -14.39 -42.80
C GLN A 314 -20.74 -14.06 -44.29
N ALA A 315 -21.57 -13.14 -44.79
CA ALA A 315 -21.51 -12.71 -46.18
C ALA A 315 -20.22 -11.95 -46.50
N LEU A 316 -19.78 -11.09 -45.54
CA LEU A 316 -18.50 -10.41 -45.64
C LEU A 316 -17.33 -11.40 -45.71
N LEU A 317 -17.27 -12.35 -44.77
CA LEU A 317 -16.21 -13.36 -44.75
C LEU A 317 -16.18 -14.24 -46.00
N ALA A 318 -17.34 -14.60 -46.54
CA ALA A 318 -17.48 -15.35 -47.79
C ALA A 318 -17.00 -14.57 -49.03
N SER A 319 -16.96 -13.24 -48.96
CA SER A 319 -16.55 -12.36 -50.05
C SER A 319 -15.04 -12.11 -50.10
N LEU A 320 -14.31 -12.42 -49.02
CA LEU A 320 -12.87 -12.23 -48.97
C LEU A 320 -12.20 -13.10 -50.02
N SER A 321 -11.26 -12.54 -50.75
CA SER A 321 -10.58 -13.21 -51.84
C SER A 321 -9.87 -14.45 -51.31
N PRO A 322 -10.14 -15.67 -51.83
CA PRO A 322 -9.30 -16.84 -51.58
C PRO A 322 -7.97 -16.59 -52.28
N ARG A 323 -7.02 -16.02 -51.52
CA ARG A 323 -5.65 -15.92 -52.07
C ARG A 323 -5.07 -17.32 -52.14
N ALA A 324 -5.09 -17.89 -53.38
CA ALA A 324 -4.35 -19.10 -53.68
C ALA A 324 -2.88 -18.79 -53.43
N ARG A 325 -2.35 -19.20 -52.25
CA ARG A 325 -0.96 -19.04 -51.89
C ARG A 325 -0.11 -19.98 -52.75
N LYS A 326 0.41 -19.49 -53.89
CA LYS A 326 1.63 -20.02 -54.44
C LYS A 326 2.74 -19.66 -53.44
N ALA A 327 3.49 -20.65 -52.98
CA ALA A 327 4.72 -20.44 -52.25
C ALA A 327 5.67 -19.58 -53.08
N THR A 328 5.58 -18.27 -52.94
CA THR A 328 6.60 -17.33 -53.35
C THR A 328 7.76 -17.47 -52.39
N THR A 329 9.00 -17.28 -52.86
CA THR A 329 10.22 -17.26 -52.11
C THR A 329 10.01 -16.76 -50.70
N ALA A 330 10.41 -17.54 -49.66
CA ALA A 330 10.15 -17.21 -48.28
C ALA A 330 10.59 -15.76 -47.97
N ALA A 331 9.64 -14.93 -47.58
CA ALA A 331 9.92 -13.56 -47.17
C ALA A 331 10.90 -13.55 -45.98
N THR A 332 11.82 -12.62 -45.99
CA THR A 332 12.74 -12.42 -44.85
C THR A 332 12.58 -11.04 -44.29
N PHE A 333 12.69 -10.92 -42.96
CA PHE A 333 12.64 -9.62 -42.26
C PHE A 333 13.70 -8.67 -42.80
N ARG A 334 13.38 -7.38 -42.82
CA ARG A 334 14.32 -6.32 -43.17
C ARG A 334 14.65 -5.50 -41.94
N ARG A 335 15.82 -4.87 -41.95
CA ARG A 335 16.12 -3.86 -40.95
C ARG A 335 15.54 -2.53 -41.45
N GLY A 336 14.63 -1.97 -40.72
CA GLY A 336 13.99 -0.68 -40.99
C GLY A 336 14.55 0.43 -40.08
N THR A 337 14.14 1.65 -40.35
CA THR A 337 14.37 2.81 -39.51
C THR A 337 13.03 3.37 -39.06
N PHE A 338 12.91 3.79 -37.80
CA PHE A 338 11.70 4.42 -37.33
C PHE A 338 11.55 5.81 -37.92
N ASP A 339 10.52 6.02 -38.76
CA ASP A 339 10.14 7.33 -39.29
C ASP A 339 9.06 7.93 -38.38
N ARG A 340 9.35 9.05 -37.70
CA ARG A 340 8.44 9.76 -36.79
C ARG A 340 7.39 10.58 -37.56
N LYS A 341 6.68 9.97 -38.50
CA LYS A 341 5.53 10.64 -39.13
C LYS A 341 4.40 10.78 -38.12
N ARG A 342 3.65 11.88 -38.25
CA ARG A 342 2.38 12.01 -37.54
C ARG A 342 1.42 10.90 -37.98
N ALA A 343 0.87 10.18 -37.04
CA ALA A 343 -0.01 9.06 -37.28
C ALA A 343 -1.07 8.99 -36.18
N VAL A 344 -2.20 8.34 -36.48
CA VAL A 344 -3.15 7.89 -35.46
C VAL A 344 -2.91 6.40 -35.21
N VAL A 345 -2.77 6.05 -33.97
CA VAL A 345 -2.49 4.69 -33.50
C VAL A 345 -3.73 4.15 -32.83
N ILE A 346 -4.16 2.97 -33.21
CA ILE A 346 -5.21 2.20 -32.55
C ILE A 346 -4.50 1.04 -31.86
N ASP A 347 -4.36 1.13 -30.53
CA ASP A 347 -3.56 0.24 -29.70
C ASP A 347 -4.42 -0.86 -29.09
N TYR A 348 -3.93 -2.08 -29.18
CA TYR A 348 -4.54 -3.31 -28.67
C TYR A 348 -3.58 -4.05 -27.77
N GLN A 349 -3.81 -3.97 -26.49
CA GLN A 349 -2.88 -4.48 -25.50
C GLN A 349 -3.20 -5.92 -25.09
N LEU A 350 -2.30 -6.85 -25.39
CA LEU A 350 -2.28 -8.18 -24.84
C LEU A 350 -1.39 -8.20 -23.59
N VAL A 351 -1.99 -8.21 -22.41
CA VAL A 351 -1.28 -8.07 -21.14
C VAL A 351 -1.12 -9.43 -20.49
N GLN A 352 0.09 -9.69 -20.01
CA GLN A 352 0.38 -10.83 -19.16
C GLN A 352 -0.27 -10.65 -17.79
N SER A 353 -0.97 -11.65 -17.25
CA SER A 353 -1.45 -11.64 -15.88
C SER A 353 -0.30 -11.86 -14.90
N ASN A 354 -0.40 -11.25 -13.75
CA ASN A 354 0.60 -11.26 -12.68
C ASN A 354 0.29 -12.28 -11.59
N PRO A 355 1.15 -12.39 -10.56
CA PRO A 355 0.92 -13.33 -9.48
C PRO A 355 -0.50 -13.23 -8.96
N ASN A 356 -1.15 -14.38 -8.83
CA ASN A 356 -2.56 -14.44 -8.45
C ASN A 356 -2.83 -13.87 -7.06
N ASN A 357 -1.85 -13.92 -6.15
CA ASN A 357 -1.98 -13.37 -4.81
C ASN A 357 -0.68 -12.65 -4.42
N TRP A 358 -0.80 -11.50 -3.77
CA TRP A 358 0.35 -10.75 -3.27
C TRP A 358 0.07 -10.13 -1.91
N VAL A 359 1.11 -10.03 -1.07
CA VAL A 359 1.03 -9.38 0.25
C VAL A 359 2.10 -8.31 0.33
N PHE A 360 1.68 -7.06 0.50
CA PHE A 360 2.57 -5.98 0.93
C PHE A 360 2.67 -6.03 2.45
N THR A 361 3.74 -6.65 2.92
CA THR A 361 3.96 -6.99 4.32
C THR A 361 4.26 -5.76 5.16
N ALA A 362 3.71 -5.74 6.37
CA ALA A 362 3.98 -4.67 7.35
C ALA A 362 5.47 -4.51 7.59
N GLY A 363 5.95 -3.27 7.54
CA GLY A 363 7.32 -2.91 7.84
C GLY A 363 8.36 -3.21 6.75
N GLU A 364 7.97 -3.86 5.67
CA GLU A 364 8.86 -4.06 4.52
C GLU A 364 8.80 -2.88 3.56
N THR A 365 9.89 -2.68 2.84
CA THR A 365 9.98 -1.69 1.78
C THR A 365 9.96 -2.38 0.43
N PHE A 366 9.02 -1.97 -0.41
CA PHE A 366 8.84 -2.43 -1.78
C PHE A 366 9.22 -1.32 -2.75
N LEU A 367 9.87 -1.67 -3.86
CA LEU A 367 10.16 -0.76 -4.96
C LEU A 367 9.39 -1.19 -6.21
N VAL A 368 8.44 -0.37 -6.64
CA VAL A 368 7.77 -0.54 -7.94
C VAL A 368 8.61 0.16 -8.99
N SER A 369 9.31 -0.60 -9.82
CA SER A 369 10.25 -0.07 -10.82
C SER A 369 9.69 -0.03 -12.25
N GLY A 370 8.48 -0.53 -12.45
CA GLY A 370 7.75 -0.54 -13.73
C GLY A 370 6.26 -0.78 -13.52
N PRO A 371 5.48 -0.93 -14.60
CA PRO A 371 4.08 -1.30 -14.50
C PRO A 371 3.94 -2.63 -13.78
N THR A 372 3.13 -2.65 -12.73
CA THR A 372 2.89 -3.84 -11.91
C THR A 372 1.39 -4.04 -11.75
N THR A 373 0.91 -5.21 -12.13
CA THR A 373 -0.52 -5.55 -12.10
C THR A 373 -0.75 -6.79 -11.27
N PHE A 374 -1.76 -6.78 -10.41
CA PHE A 374 -2.24 -7.94 -9.66
C PHE A 374 -3.69 -8.24 -10.01
N SER A 375 -3.95 -9.48 -10.44
CA SER A 375 -5.30 -9.97 -10.77
C SER A 375 -5.88 -10.89 -9.69
N GLY A 376 -5.07 -11.43 -8.80
CA GLY A 376 -5.50 -12.20 -7.64
C GLY A 376 -5.70 -11.35 -6.39
N VAL A 377 -5.86 -12.01 -5.24
CA VAL A 377 -6.04 -11.34 -3.95
C VAL A 377 -4.78 -10.56 -3.58
N THR A 378 -4.91 -9.25 -3.44
CA THR A 378 -3.83 -8.37 -3.01
C THR A 378 -4.10 -7.85 -1.61
N ARG A 379 -3.20 -8.15 -0.67
CA ARG A 379 -3.31 -7.70 0.72
C ARG A 379 -2.30 -6.58 1.00
N PHE A 380 -2.77 -5.50 1.62
CA PHE A 380 -1.93 -4.43 2.15
C PHE A 380 -1.98 -4.47 3.66
N GLU A 381 -0.87 -4.84 4.30
CA GLU A 381 -0.74 -4.78 5.75
C GLU A 381 -0.34 -3.36 6.17
N GLY A 382 -0.95 -2.85 7.26
CA GLY A 382 -0.63 -1.52 7.79
C GLY A 382 0.81 -1.41 8.26
N GLY A 383 1.49 -0.36 7.80
CA GLY A 383 2.93 -0.14 7.99
C GLY A 383 3.79 -0.62 6.83
N SER A 384 3.21 -1.15 5.75
CA SER A 384 3.96 -1.41 4.51
C SER A 384 4.33 -0.11 3.79
N ILE A 385 5.51 -0.08 3.17
CA ILE A 385 6.05 1.08 2.48
C ILE A 385 6.35 0.73 1.04
N ILE A 386 5.69 1.42 0.11
CA ILE A 386 5.78 1.18 -1.32
C ILE A 386 6.37 2.40 -1.98
N LYS A 387 7.55 2.26 -2.56
CA LYS A 387 8.29 3.32 -3.24
C LYS A 387 8.23 3.12 -4.76
N PHE A 388 8.18 4.21 -5.51
CA PHE A 388 8.10 4.17 -6.97
C PHE A 388 9.39 4.70 -7.59
N SER A 389 9.88 4.04 -8.62
CA SER A 389 10.97 4.54 -9.45
C SER A 389 10.53 5.76 -10.26
N LYS A 390 11.45 6.69 -10.51
CA LYS A 390 11.22 7.81 -11.44
C LYS A 390 11.20 7.31 -12.89
N ASN A 391 10.20 6.50 -13.19
CA ASN A 391 9.94 5.95 -14.50
C ASN A 391 8.51 6.31 -14.87
N VAL A 392 8.32 6.88 -16.06
CA VAL A 392 6.99 7.32 -16.54
C VAL A 392 5.93 6.22 -16.59
N SER A 393 6.33 4.95 -16.61
CA SER A 393 5.42 3.79 -16.59
C SER A 393 5.27 3.12 -15.22
N ALA A 394 6.00 3.54 -14.17
CA ALA A 394 5.86 2.93 -12.85
C ALA A 394 4.44 3.14 -12.30
N SER A 395 3.71 2.07 -12.04
CA SER A 395 2.32 2.08 -11.57
C SER A 395 1.97 0.79 -10.86
N LEU A 396 0.99 0.84 -9.98
CA LEU A 396 0.44 -0.32 -9.29
C LEU A 396 -1.05 -0.46 -9.63
N SER A 397 -1.40 -1.46 -10.42
CA SER A 397 -2.77 -1.73 -10.87
C SER A 397 -3.30 -3.01 -10.25
N ILE A 398 -4.52 -2.97 -9.73
CA ILE A 398 -5.18 -4.11 -9.09
C ILE A 398 -6.56 -4.29 -9.70
N SER A 399 -6.76 -5.43 -10.33
CA SER A 399 -8.04 -5.85 -10.91
C SER A 399 -8.71 -6.97 -10.12
N GLY A 400 -7.99 -7.60 -9.18
CA GLY A 400 -8.49 -8.62 -8.25
C GLY A 400 -9.01 -8.06 -6.93
N PRO A 401 -9.46 -8.97 -6.03
CA PRO A 401 -9.89 -8.59 -4.69
C PRO A 401 -8.78 -7.94 -3.86
N VAL A 402 -9.14 -6.90 -3.11
CA VAL A 402 -8.21 -6.18 -2.22
C VAL A 402 -8.58 -6.45 -0.77
N VAL A 403 -7.59 -6.79 0.04
CA VAL A 403 -7.68 -6.84 1.51
C VAL A 403 -6.82 -5.70 2.07
N TRP A 404 -7.45 -4.77 2.77
CA TRP A 404 -6.79 -3.55 3.25
C TRP A 404 -6.78 -3.52 4.78
N ASP A 405 -5.60 -3.76 5.38
CA ASP A 405 -5.42 -3.92 6.84
C ASP A 405 -4.69 -2.73 7.50
N ALA A 406 -4.69 -1.56 6.87
CA ALA A 406 -4.15 -0.36 7.49
C ALA A 406 -5.03 0.12 8.65
N ALA A 407 -4.38 0.70 9.67
CA ALA A 407 -5.03 1.14 10.90
C ALA A 407 -4.39 2.44 11.42
N PRO A 408 -4.98 3.11 12.43
CA PRO A 408 -4.34 4.23 13.09
C PRO A 408 -2.88 3.91 13.49
N TYR A 409 -1.97 4.85 13.29
CA TYR A 409 -0.52 4.74 13.51
C TYR A 409 0.21 3.69 12.66
N ARG A 410 -0.51 2.97 11.82
CA ARG A 410 0.04 2.01 10.84
C ARG A 410 -0.54 2.26 9.44
N PRO A 411 -0.28 3.43 8.83
CA PRO A 411 -0.74 3.69 7.46
C PRO A 411 0.02 2.82 6.47
N VAL A 412 -0.60 2.55 5.33
CA VAL A 412 0.11 2.15 4.12
C VAL A 412 0.69 3.41 3.50
N ILE A 413 2.00 3.43 3.23
CA ILE A 413 2.70 4.59 2.69
C ILE A 413 3.17 4.30 1.27
N MET A 414 2.77 5.16 0.34
CA MET A 414 3.18 5.12 -1.06
C MET A 414 3.91 6.42 -1.42
N THR A 415 5.17 6.32 -1.85
CA THR A 415 6.01 7.50 -2.05
C THR A 415 7.09 7.29 -3.12
N ALA A 416 7.91 8.29 -3.33
CA ALA A 416 9.04 8.26 -4.24
C ALA A 416 10.17 7.34 -3.75
N ARG A 417 10.90 6.71 -4.69
CA ARG A 417 12.13 5.97 -4.38
C ARG A 417 13.14 6.82 -3.61
N ASP A 418 13.21 8.10 -3.93
CA ASP A 418 14.18 9.04 -3.35
C ASP A 418 13.70 9.67 -2.02
N ASP A 419 12.52 9.28 -1.52
CA ASP A 419 12.04 9.66 -0.19
C ASP A 419 12.65 8.75 0.89
N ASN A 420 13.72 9.21 1.51
CA ASN A 420 14.40 8.49 2.59
C ASN A 420 13.88 8.85 3.99
N SER A 421 12.80 9.61 4.09
CA SER A 421 12.15 9.90 5.37
C SER A 421 11.40 8.71 5.95
N VAL A 422 10.99 7.76 5.10
CA VAL A 422 10.26 6.55 5.46
C VAL A 422 10.85 5.32 4.77
N GLY A 423 10.75 4.18 5.44
CA GLY A 423 11.25 2.90 4.90
C GLY A 423 12.76 2.88 4.68
N GLN A 424 13.23 1.86 3.98
CA GLN A 424 14.65 1.71 3.69
C GLN A 424 15.16 2.80 2.72
N PRO A 425 16.37 3.33 2.92
CA PRO A 425 16.96 4.36 2.06
C PRO A 425 17.55 3.71 0.79
N ILE A 426 16.68 3.34 -0.15
CA ILE A 426 17.04 2.58 -1.36
C ILE A 426 17.64 3.45 -2.47
N SER A 427 17.80 4.75 -2.25
CA SER A 427 18.34 5.69 -3.23
C SER A 427 19.17 6.79 -2.58
N THR A 428 20.15 7.29 -3.32
CA THR A 428 20.91 8.51 -2.99
C THR A 428 20.45 9.72 -3.81
N GLY A 429 19.37 9.58 -4.59
CA GLY A 429 18.81 10.63 -5.43
C GLY A 429 18.15 11.75 -4.61
N THR A 430 17.97 12.90 -5.25
CA THR A 430 17.25 14.01 -4.66
C THR A 430 15.77 13.91 -5.00
N LEU A 431 14.93 13.99 -3.99
CA LEU A 431 13.47 13.93 -4.10
C LEU A 431 12.94 15.12 -4.95
N SER A 432 12.28 14.84 -6.08
CA SER A 432 11.74 15.90 -6.95
C SER A 432 10.70 15.39 -7.94
N GLY A 433 9.56 16.09 -8.06
CA GLY A 433 8.49 15.79 -9.01
C GLY A 433 7.75 14.47 -8.73
N ASN A 434 7.14 13.90 -9.77
CA ASN A 434 6.33 12.69 -9.68
C ASN A 434 7.16 11.45 -10.08
N TYR A 435 6.88 10.32 -9.42
CA TYR A 435 7.63 9.06 -9.57
C TYR A 435 6.77 7.91 -10.13
N SER A 436 5.46 8.04 -10.11
CA SER A 436 4.52 7.09 -10.70
C SER A 436 3.53 7.80 -11.61
N THR A 437 2.97 7.08 -12.58
CA THR A 437 1.81 7.54 -13.36
C THR A 437 0.54 7.46 -12.53
N ASP A 438 0.03 6.25 -12.28
CA ASP A 438 -1.03 5.98 -11.33
C ASP A 438 -0.42 5.22 -10.15
N CYS A 439 -0.32 5.86 -8.97
CA CYS A 439 0.31 5.24 -7.80
C CYS A 439 -0.47 4.01 -7.35
N LEU A 440 -1.80 4.14 -7.25
CA LEU A 440 -2.72 3.05 -6.96
C LEU A 440 -3.91 3.12 -7.91
N ASN A 441 -3.99 2.19 -8.86
CA ASN A 441 -5.09 2.06 -9.81
C ASN A 441 -5.96 0.84 -9.45
N LEU A 442 -7.25 1.06 -9.21
CA LEU A 442 -8.20 0.07 -8.71
C LEU A 442 -9.37 -0.08 -9.66
N THR A 443 -9.60 -1.30 -10.12
CA THR A 443 -10.73 -1.64 -10.98
C THR A 443 -11.83 -2.34 -10.18
N GLY A 444 -13.02 -1.73 -10.13
CA GLY A 444 -14.16 -2.20 -9.35
C GLY A 444 -15.11 -3.17 -10.08
N SER A 445 -14.86 -3.47 -11.35
CA SER A 445 -15.70 -4.38 -12.10
C SER A 445 -15.76 -5.77 -11.47
N GLY A 446 -16.94 -6.20 -11.03
CA GLY A 446 -17.15 -7.48 -10.35
C GLY A 446 -16.62 -7.56 -8.91
N GLN A 447 -16.12 -6.45 -8.34
CA GLN A 447 -15.60 -6.41 -6.98
C GLN A 447 -16.67 -5.97 -5.96
N PRO A 448 -16.60 -6.42 -4.70
CA PRO A 448 -17.41 -5.89 -3.61
C PRO A 448 -17.01 -4.46 -3.28
N ALA A 449 -17.82 -3.76 -2.46
CA ALA A 449 -17.45 -2.46 -1.94
C ALA A 449 -16.08 -2.51 -1.24
N LEU A 450 -15.22 -1.53 -1.48
CA LEU A 450 -13.87 -1.47 -0.94
C LEU A 450 -13.69 -0.22 -0.08
N LEU A 451 -13.22 -0.42 1.15
CA LEU A 451 -12.78 0.65 2.04
C LEU A 451 -11.24 0.65 2.12
N ILE A 452 -10.64 1.74 1.68
CA ILE A 452 -9.22 2.05 1.86
C ILE A 452 -9.13 3.12 2.93
N GLN A 453 -8.44 2.83 4.02
CA GLN A 453 -8.27 3.77 5.13
C GLN A 453 -6.81 3.86 5.57
N HIS A 454 -6.44 4.98 6.22
CA HIS A 454 -5.07 5.23 6.67
C HIS A 454 -4.04 5.02 5.56
N LEU A 455 -4.29 5.65 4.40
CA LEU A 455 -3.37 5.69 3.26
C LEU A 455 -2.63 7.01 3.23
N ARG A 456 -1.33 6.98 2.99
CA ARG A 456 -0.53 8.17 2.67
C ARG A 456 0.12 8.04 1.31
N VAL A 457 -0.10 9.01 0.42
CA VAL A 457 0.50 9.04 -0.92
C VAL A 457 1.21 10.36 -1.15
N SER A 458 2.41 10.29 -1.73
CA SER A 458 3.15 11.46 -2.15
C SER A 458 3.95 11.22 -3.44
N HIS A 459 4.20 12.31 -4.18
CA HIS A 459 5.05 12.31 -5.37
C HIS A 459 4.57 11.39 -6.51
N ALA A 460 3.27 11.33 -6.73
CA ALA A 460 2.63 10.61 -7.83
C ALA A 460 2.04 11.57 -8.88
N GLN A 461 1.96 11.16 -10.15
CA GLN A 461 1.18 11.92 -11.15
C GLN A 461 -0.30 11.86 -10.81
N THR A 462 -0.83 10.66 -10.52
CA THR A 462 -2.15 10.43 -9.93
C THR A 462 -1.98 9.58 -8.67
N ALA A 463 -2.46 10.05 -7.52
CA ALA A 463 -2.30 9.31 -6.27
C ALA A 463 -3.18 8.06 -6.24
N VAL A 464 -4.48 8.20 -6.47
CA VAL A 464 -5.42 7.07 -6.53
C VAL A 464 -6.32 7.23 -7.75
N ARG A 465 -6.43 6.16 -8.53
CA ARG A 465 -7.36 6.03 -9.65
C ARG A 465 -8.38 4.94 -9.35
N GLY A 466 -9.66 5.26 -9.46
CA GLY A 466 -10.75 4.33 -9.34
C GLY A 466 -11.50 4.20 -10.65
N GLN A 467 -11.80 2.97 -11.08
CA GLN A 467 -12.51 2.67 -12.34
C GLN A 467 -13.65 1.69 -12.09
N TYR A 468 -14.84 1.95 -12.66
CA TYR A 468 -15.99 1.03 -12.72
C TYR A 468 -16.56 0.59 -11.36
N TRP A 469 -16.64 1.47 -10.36
CA TRP A 469 -17.22 1.19 -9.04
C TRP A 469 -18.71 1.55 -8.98
N GLY A 470 -19.57 0.58 -8.69
CA GLY A 470 -21.03 0.76 -8.67
C GLY A 470 -21.51 1.56 -7.44
N ALA A 471 -22.74 2.08 -7.52
CA ALA A 471 -23.36 2.78 -6.39
C ALA A 471 -23.64 1.85 -5.18
N SER A 472 -23.92 0.57 -5.44
CA SER A 472 -24.12 -0.46 -4.40
C SER A 472 -22.81 -1.00 -3.82
N ASN A 473 -21.71 -0.85 -4.53
CA ASN A 473 -20.37 -1.31 -4.15
C ASN A 473 -19.32 -0.23 -4.42
N PRO A 474 -19.40 0.93 -3.73
CA PRO A 474 -18.49 2.06 -3.97
C PRO A 474 -17.06 1.78 -3.51
N LEU A 475 -16.11 2.49 -4.11
CA LEU A 475 -14.78 2.66 -3.55
C LEU A 475 -14.81 3.82 -2.55
N THR A 476 -14.42 3.55 -1.32
CA THR A 476 -14.32 4.56 -0.25
C THR A 476 -12.85 4.75 0.13
N ILE A 477 -12.35 5.97 0.04
CA ILE A 477 -11.06 6.39 0.58
C ILE A 477 -11.34 7.18 1.87
N ARG A 478 -10.79 6.72 3.00
CA ARG A 478 -11.06 7.33 4.31
C ARG A 478 -9.77 7.50 5.11
N HIS A 479 -9.66 8.59 5.88
CA HIS A 479 -8.51 8.90 6.74
C HIS A 479 -7.18 8.90 5.98
N ALA A 480 -7.12 9.57 4.83
CA ALA A 480 -5.94 9.56 3.97
C ALA A 480 -5.25 10.93 3.89
N GLN A 481 -3.96 10.90 3.56
CA GLN A 481 -3.13 12.07 3.30
C GLN A 481 -2.51 11.96 1.91
N ILE A 482 -2.81 12.90 1.03
CA ILE A 482 -2.31 12.95 -0.34
C ILE A 482 -1.58 14.28 -0.51
N VAL A 483 -0.26 14.23 -0.69
CA VAL A 483 0.57 15.43 -0.71
C VAL A 483 1.56 15.43 -1.88
N ASN A 484 1.83 16.62 -2.46
CA ASN A 484 2.83 16.81 -3.51
C ASN A 484 2.63 15.85 -4.72
N CYS A 485 1.39 15.72 -5.19
CA CYS A 485 1.02 14.92 -6.36
C CYS A 485 0.50 15.78 -7.51
N GLY A 486 0.48 15.27 -8.73
CA GLY A 486 -0.16 15.94 -9.87
C GLY A 486 -1.68 15.99 -9.69
N ALA A 487 -2.31 14.85 -9.42
CA ALA A 487 -3.74 14.73 -9.10
C ALA A 487 -3.94 13.89 -7.83
N GLY A 488 -4.92 14.27 -7.01
CA GLY A 488 -5.24 13.56 -5.77
C GLY A 488 -6.03 12.29 -6.04
N PHE A 489 -7.23 12.43 -6.58
CA PHE A 489 -8.10 11.30 -6.90
C PHE A 489 -8.64 11.43 -8.34
N ARG A 490 -8.52 10.35 -9.09
CA ARG A 490 -9.10 10.21 -10.43
C ARG A 490 -10.23 9.19 -10.41
N GLY A 491 -11.48 9.64 -10.62
CA GLY A 491 -12.65 8.78 -10.68
C GLY A 491 -13.12 8.60 -12.13
N GLU A 492 -13.32 7.35 -12.55
CA GLU A 492 -13.81 6.99 -13.86
C GLU A 492 -15.00 6.04 -13.74
N PHE A 493 -16.14 6.40 -14.34
CA PHE A 493 -17.31 5.54 -14.43
C PHE A 493 -17.71 4.88 -13.10
N GLY A 494 -18.26 5.66 -12.16
CA GLY A 494 -18.71 5.03 -10.92
C GLY A 494 -19.00 5.97 -9.78
N THR A 495 -19.18 5.37 -8.60
CA THR A 495 -19.46 6.07 -7.35
C THR A 495 -18.26 5.93 -6.41
N TYR A 496 -17.79 7.06 -5.91
CA TYR A 496 -16.61 7.18 -5.07
C TYR A 496 -16.93 7.99 -3.83
N ARG A 497 -16.40 7.56 -2.69
CA ARG A 497 -16.50 8.29 -1.42
C ARG A 497 -15.09 8.66 -0.96
N VAL A 498 -14.89 9.94 -0.66
CA VAL A 498 -13.61 10.48 -0.17
C VAL A 498 -13.88 11.22 1.13
N GLN A 499 -13.50 10.62 2.25
CA GLN A 499 -13.94 10.99 3.58
C GLN A 499 -12.75 11.16 4.52
N ASN A 500 -12.68 12.30 5.20
CA ASN A 500 -11.58 12.66 6.09
C ASN A 500 -10.22 12.54 5.38
N VAL A 501 -10.03 13.34 4.32
CA VAL A 501 -8.83 13.31 3.49
C VAL A 501 -8.18 14.68 3.41
N LEU A 502 -6.88 14.71 3.67
CA LEU A 502 -6.02 15.86 3.42
C LEU A 502 -5.45 15.79 2.01
N MET A 503 -5.60 16.85 1.24
CA MET A 503 -5.00 17.03 -0.08
C MET A 503 -4.22 18.36 -0.11
N SER A 504 -2.90 18.29 -0.21
CA SER A 504 -2.06 19.49 -0.15
C SER A 504 -0.92 19.48 -1.16
N GLY A 505 -0.69 20.65 -1.81
CA GLY A 505 0.40 20.79 -2.78
C GLY A 505 0.18 20.01 -4.08
N LEU A 506 -1.08 19.83 -4.50
CA LEU A 506 -1.43 19.12 -5.72
C LEU A 506 -1.62 20.08 -6.91
N GLY A 507 -1.53 19.55 -8.13
CA GLY A 507 -1.99 20.28 -9.33
C GLY A 507 -3.52 20.38 -9.36
N VAL A 508 -4.21 19.27 -9.05
CA VAL A 508 -5.67 19.18 -8.97
C VAL A 508 -6.09 18.20 -7.88
N ALA A 509 -7.13 18.52 -7.10
CA ALA A 509 -7.60 17.59 -6.08
C ALA A 509 -8.34 16.40 -6.69
N PHE A 510 -9.29 16.67 -7.61
CA PHE A 510 -10.09 15.65 -8.28
C PHE A 510 -10.02 15.76 -9.79
N SER A 511 -9.73 14.65 -10.43
CA SER A 511 -9.86 14.49 -11.88
C SER A 511 -11.03 13.54 -12.14
N ALA A 512 -12.10 14.03 -12.71
CA ALA A 512 -13.29 13.23 -13.00
C ALA A 512 -13.40 12.95 -14.50
N TYR A 513 -13.61 11.68 -14.82
CA TYR A 513 -13.84 11.22 -16.17
C TYR A 513 -15.18 10.54 -16.26
N TYR A 514 -15.97 10.81 -17.29
CA TYR A 514 -17.19 10.09 -17.65
C TYR A 514 -18.08 9.64 -16.46
N TYR A 515 -19.18 10.36 -16.19
CA TYR A 515 -20.24 9.92 -15.26
C TYR A 515 -19.76 9.49 -13.85
N ALA A 516 -18.69 10.06 -13.34
CA ALA A 516 -18.24 9.80 -11.99
C ALA A 516 -19.10 10.58 -10.98
N THR A 517 -19.58 9.91 -9.95
CA THR A 517 -20.19 10.54 -8.76
C THR A 517 -19.18 10.50 -7.63
N ILE A 518 -18.74 11.67 -7.17
CA ILE A 518 -17.75 11.81 -6.09
C ILE A 518 -18.42 12.46 -4.89
N GLN A 519 -18.56 11.69 -3.81
CA GLN A 519 -19.12 12.13 -2.54
C GLN A 519 -17.98 12.39 -1.55
N THR A 520 -17.88 13.60 -1.06
CA THR A 520 -16.79 13.98 -0.15
C THR A 520 -17.32 14.53 1.16
N ALA A 521 -16.62 14.25 2.26
CA ALA A 521 -16.89 14.82 3.57
C ALA A 521 -15.59 14.99 4.34
N HIS A 522 -15.47 16.08 5.09
CA HIS A 522 -14.31 16.39 5.91
C HIS A 522 -13.00 16.41 5.11
N LEU A 523 -12.98 17.14 3.98
CA LEU A 523 -11.75 17.38 3.23
C LEU A 523 -11.02 18.62 3.73
N THR A 524 -9.70 18.57 3.75
CA THR A 524 -8.84 19.76 3.71
C THR A 524 -8.10 19.78 2.39
N VAL A 525 -8.38 20.77 1.53
CA VAL A 525 -7.67 20.99 0.28
C VAL A 525 -6.90 22.30 0.40
N ASN A 526 -5.57 22.20 0.40
CA ASN A 526 -4.69 23.35 0.61
C ASN A 526 -3.60 23.45 -0.45
N SER A 527 -3.25 24.67 -0.87
CA SER A 527 -2.19 24.91 -1.86
C SER A 527 -2.35 24.05 -3.14
N THR A 528 -3.60 23.86 -3.56
CA THR A 528 -3.99 23.05 -4.70
C THR A 528 -4.86 23.92 -5.60
N PRO A 529 -4.34 24.47 -6.71
CA PRO A 529 -5.00 25.55 -7.45
C PRO A 529 -6.36 25.16 -8.05
N LEU A 530 -6.55 23.89 -8.39
CA LEU A 530 -7.80 23.36 -8.94
C LEU A 530 -8.41 22.34 -7.98
N PHE A 531 -9.67 22.60 -7.56
CA PHE A 531 -10.42 21.59 -6.82
C PHE A 531 -10.80 20.43 -7.73
N HIS A 532 -11.21 20.73 -8.95
CA HIS A 532 -11.55 19.69 -9.92
C HIS A 532 -11.07 20.03 -11.33
N GLN A 533 -10.86 19.00 -12.12
CA GLN A 533 -10.68 19.07 -13.56
C GLN A 533 -11.51 17.95 -14.22
N THR A 534 -12.39 18.31 -15.13
CA THR A 534 -13.09 17.34 -15.97
C THR A 534 -12.41 17.31 -17.33
N THR A 535 -11.88 16.17 -17.70
CA THR A 535 -11.12 16.02 -18.96
C THR A 535 -12.03 15.66 -20.13
N TYR A 536 -13.23 15.11 -19.84
CA TYR A 536 -14.24 14.78 -20.86
C TYR A 536 -15.63 15.14 -20.32
N ASN A 537 -16.40 15.87 -21.10
CA ASN A 537 -17.80 16.27 -20.90
C ASN A 537 -18.15 16.68 -19.46
N PRO A 538 -17.98 17.96 -19.06
CA PRO A 538 -18.16 18.43 -17.68
C PRO A 538 -19.60 18.29 -17.15
N SER A 539 -20.59 18.08 -18.02
CA SER A 539 -22.01 18.00 -17.64
C SER A 539 -22.43 16.67 -16.98
N VAL A 540 -21.54 15.70 -16.88
CA VAL A 540 -21.89 14.32 -16.46
C VAL A 540 -21.16 13.81 -15.21
N SER A 541 -20.37 14.63 -14.53
CA SER A 541 -19.80 14.27 -13.22
C SER A 541 -20.49 15.04 -12.10
N THR A 542 -20.86 14.34 -11.04
CA THR A 542 -21.57 14.90 -9.88
C THR A 542 -20.65 14.93 -8.67
N PHE A 543 -20.62 16.06 -7.97
CA PHE A 543 -19.90 16.25 -6.72
C PHE A 543 -20.85 16.56 -5.57
N VAL A 544 -20.62 15.90 -4.43
CA VAL A 544 -21.20 16.26 -3.12
C VAL A 544 -20.03 16.63 -2.22
N VAL A 545 -20.08 17.80 -1.57
CA VAL A 545 -18.97 18.30 -0.74
C VAL A 545 -19.53 18.77 0.59
N ASP A 546 -19.21 18.07 1.67
CA ASP A 546 -19.68 18.33 3.02
C ASP A 546 -18.52 18.63 3.99
N ASN A 547 -18.73 19.48 4.98
CA ASN A 547 -17.80 19.76 6.09
C ASN A 547 -16.32 19.96 5.65
N SER A 548 -16.07 20.67 4.56
CA SER A 548 -14.75 20.71 3.92
C SER A 548 -14.12 22.10 3.97
N LEU A 549 -12.79 22.14 4.03
CA LEU A 549 -11.96 23.35 4.00
C LEU A 549 -11.19 23.43 2.67
N LEU A 550 -11.50 24.42 1.85
CA LEU A 550 -10.85 24.65 0.55
C LEU A 550 -10.03 25.94 0.64
N ASN A 551 -8.71 25.82 0.79
CA ASN A 551 -7.81 26.96 0.93
C ASN A 551 -6.92 27.13 -0.31
N GLY A 552 -7.15 28.20 -1.07
CA GLY A 552 -6.43 28.48 -2.30
C GLY A 552 -6.81 27.58 -3.48
N SER A 553 -8.02 26.98 -3.47
CA SER A 553 -8.52 26.09 -4.51
C SER A 553 -9.68 26.71 -5.27
N SER A 554 -9.61 26.71 -6.60
CA SER A 554 -10.69 27.17 -7.45
C SER A 554 -11.73 26.10 -7.65
N THR A 555 -12.99 26.42 -7.38
CA THR A 555 -14.18 25.59 -7.70
C THR A 555 -14.91 26.11 -8.94
N SER A 556 -14.29 26.99 -9.73
CA SER A 556 -14.90 27.60 -10.92
C SER A 556 -15.35 26.52 -11.92
N GLY A 557 -16.57 26.65 -12.39
CA GLY A 557 -17.17 25.69 -13.34
C GLY A 557 -17.71 24.40 -12.69
N LEU A 558 -17.63 24.27 -11.35
CA LEU A 558 -18.18 23.14 -10.63
C LEU A 558 -19.52 23.52 -9.99
N THR A 559 -20.56 22.71 -10.26
CA THR A 559 -21.77 22.69 -9.47
C THR A 559 -21.69 21.52 -8.50
N TYR A 560 -21.71 21.79 -7.21
CA TYR A 560 -21.70 20.74 -6.19
C TYR A 560 -22.88 20.90 -5.24
N THR A 561 -23.31 19.78 -4.66
CA THR A 561 -24.37 19.73 -3.67
C THR A 561 -23.84 19.11 -2.38
N GLY A 562 -24.43 19.44 -1.25
CA GLY A 562 -24.07 18.85 0.05
C GLY A 562 -24.95 19.46 1.14
N ALA A 563 -25.19 18.74 2.21
CA ALA A 563 -25.98 19.20 3.37
C ALA A 563 -25.11 19.91 4.42
N GLY A 564 -23.79 19.80 4.27
CA GLY A 564 -22.84 20.33 5.24
C GLY A 564 -22.28 21.68 4.86
N THR A 565 -21.42 22.18 5.71
CA THR A 565 -20.77 23.47 5.56
C THR A 565 -19.40 23.31 4.89
N THR A 566 -19.23 23.97 3.75
CA THR A 566 -17.94 23.99 3.03
C THR A 566 -17.41 25.42 3.03
N TYR A 567 -16.19 25.57 3.52
CA TYR A 567 -15.53 26.87 3.66
C TYR A 567 -14.47 27.04 2.58
N THR A 568 -14.62 28.08 1.74
CA THR A 568 -13.68 28.40 0.68
C THR A 568 -12.91 29.69 1.00
N TYR A 569 -11.60 29.62 0.92
CA TYR A 569 -10.70 30.75 1.20
C TYR A 569 -9.75 31.01 0.02
N PRO A 570 -9.36 32.25 -0.23
CA PRO A 570 -8.51 32.60 -1.38
C PRO A 570 -7.02 32.28 -1.20
N GLY A 571 -6.64 31.51 -0.19
CA GLY A 571 -5.24 31.17 0.12
C GLY A 571 -4.76 31.86 1.41
N SER A 572 -5.41 31.57 2.54
CA SER A 572 -4.98 32.04 3.86
C SER A 572 -3.75 31.28 4.35
N THR A 573 -2.68 31.98 4.70
CA THR A 573 -1.47 31.41 5.31
C THR A 573 -1.60 31.20 6.81
N THR A 574 -2.65 31.75 7.45
CA THR A 574 -2.89 31.69 8.90
C THR A 574 -4.01 30.73 9.30
N MET A 575 -4.60 30.02 8.36
CA MET A 575 -5.71 29.09 8.63
C MET A 575 -5.26 27.92 9.48
N PHE A 576 -4.05 27.41 9.24
CA PHE A 576 -3.54 26.19 9.87
C PHE A 576 -2.35 26.49 10.77
N ALA A 577 -2.22 25.69 11.83
CA ALA A 577 -1.00 25.61 12.63
C ALA A 577 -0.12 24.48 12.10
N THR A 578 1.19 24.71 12.06
CA THR A 578 2.18 23.70 11.66
C THR A 578 2.98 23.27 12.88
N LEU A 579 3.07 21.96 13.12
CA LEU A 579 3.91 21.39 14.15
C LEU A 579 4.55 20.09 13.69
N GLY A 580 5.87 20.00 13.80
CA GLY A 580 6.63 18.87 13.28
C GLY A 580 6.42 18.73 11.77
N GLY A 581 5.98 17.57 11.31
CA GLY A 581 5.64 17.32 9.91
C GLY A 581 4.15 17.46 9.58
N GLY A 582 3.29 17.83 10.54
CA GLY A 582 1.87 18.11 10.31
C GLY A 582 1.65 19.60 10.05
N GLY A 583 1.04 19.93 8.93
CA GLY A 583 0.89 21.31 8.46
C GLY A 583 -0.53 21.84 8.46
N HIS A 584 -1.52 21.03 8.84
CA HIS A 584 -2.94 21.38 8.64
C HIS A 584 -3.80 21.24 9.91
N TYR A 585 -3.19 21.46 11.08
CA TYR A 585 -3.94 21.54 12.33
C TYR A 585 -4.75 22.83 12.42
N LEU A 586 -5.95 22.79 12.99
CA LEU A 586 -6.69 24.00 13.32
C LEU A 586 -6.17 24.58 14.66
N PRO A 587 -5.78 25.87 14.68
CA PRO A 587 -5.44 26.51 15.94
C PRO A 587 -6.57 26.43 16.97
N LYS A 588 -6.27 26.33 18.25
CA LYS A 588 -7.28 26.30 19.35
C LYS A 588 -8.24 27.50 19.32
N THR A 589 -7.78 28.63 18.78
CA THR A 589 -8.56 29.89 18.63
C THR A 589 -9.28 29.99 17.29
N SER A 590 -9.26 28.95 16.46
CA SER A 590 -9.90 28.98 15.13
C SER A 590 -11.41 29.06 15.28
N GLY A 591 -12.03 30.02 14.60
CA GLY A 591 -13.50 30.14 14.50
C GLY A 591 -14.15 29.05 13.62
N LEU A 592 -13.34 28.18 13.01
CA LEU A 592 -13.82 27.02 12.23
C LEU A 592 -14.13 25.83 13.13
N ARG A 593 -13.61 25.78 14.33
CA ARG A 593 -13.90 24.71 15.27
C ARG A 593 -15.40 24.66 15.59
N ASN A 594 -15.94 23.46 15.75
CA ASN A 594 -17.35 23.19 16.10
C ASN A 594 -18.35 23.77 15.07
N SER A 595 -17.95 23.97 13.82
CA SER A 595 -18.80 24.59 12.79
C SER A 595 -19.30 23.60 11.72
N GLY A 596 -18.94 22.33 11.82
CA GLY A 596 -19.40 21.26 10.94
C GLY A 596 -20.80 20.75 11.31
N THR A 597 -21.42 20.02 10.39
CA THR A 597 -22.70 19.33 10.63
C THR A 597 -22.49 17.88 11.06
N ALA A 598 -23.32 17.40 11.96
CA ALA A 598 -23.35 16.00 12.36
C ALA A 598 -24.12 15.08 11.38
N THR A 599 -24.72 15.64 10.32
CA THR A 599 -25.49 14.89 9.29
C THR A 599 -24.55 14.30 8.27
N ILE A 600 -23.75 13.31 8.67
CA ILE A 600 -22.78 12.58 7.86
C ILE A 600 -22.92 11.08 8.11
N ASP A 601 -22.13 10.28 7.40
CA ASP A 601 -22.03 8.84 7.63
C ASP A 601 -21.76 8.53 9.11
N THR A 602 -22.55 7.63 9.72
CA THR A 602 -22.48 7.36 11.16
C THR A 602 -21.15 6.75 11.59
N GLN A 603 -20.56 5.89 10.77
CA GLN A 603 -19.24 5.32 11.06
C GLN A 603 -18.15 6.38 10.94
N LEU A 604 -18.22 7.23 9.92
CA LEU A 604 -17.29 8.36 9.80
C LEU A 604 -17.38 9.27 11.02
N LYS A 605 -18.60 9.60 11.48
CA LYS A 605 -18.79 10.42 12.70
C LYS A 605 -18.12 9.78 13.91
N ALA A 606 -18.36 8.49 14.14
CA ALA A 606 -17.75 7.76 15.25
C ALA A 606 -16.21 7.73 15.17
N ASP A 607 -15.67 7.63 13.96
CA ASP A 607 -14.22 7.67 13.73
C ASP A 607 -13.65 9.07 14.05
N LEU A 608 -14.30 10.15 13.56
CA LEU A 608 -13.86 11.54 13.80
C LEU A 608 -13.87 11.90 15.29
N GLN A 609 -14.85 11.40 16.05
CA GLN A 609 -14.92 11.61 17.51
C GLN A 609 -13.76 10.98 18.29
N ARG A 610 -12.96 10.11 17.65
CA ARG A 610 -11.70 9.56 18.19
C ARG A 610 -10.46 10.27 17.65
N MET A 611 -10.62 11.17 16.69
CA MET A 611 -9.57 11.92 16.01
C MET A 611 -9.51 13.37 16.52
N THR A 612 -8.59 14.16 15.96
CA THR A 612 -8.38 15.55 16.37
C THR A 612 -8.02 16.45 15.21
N THR A 613 -8.37 17.72 15.32
CA THR A 613 -7.84 18.79 14.47
C THR A 613 -6.75 19.60 15.19
N GLU A 614 -6.49 19.34 16.48
CA GLU A 614 -5.51 20.08 17.28
C GLU A 614 -4.07 19.59 17.07
N PRO A 615 -3.09 20.50 17.10
CA PRO A 615 -1.67 20.13 17.10
C PRO A 615 -1.26 19.49 18.43
N PRO A 616 -0.31 18.54 18.44
CA PRO A 616 0.25 17.96 19.64
C PRO A 616 0.95 18.99 20.53
N SER A 617 1.08 18.68 21.83
CA SER A 617 1.93 19.42 22.74
C SER A 617 3.36 18.93 22.65
N VAL A 618 4.34 19.85 22.57
CA VAL A 618 5.76 19.48 22.57
C VAL A 618 6.23 19.30 24.03
N LEU A 619 6.74 18.12 24.34
CA LEU A 619 7.36 17.84 25.64
C LEU A 619 8.87 17.79 25.45
N ALA A 620 9.55 18.83 25.92
CA ALA A 620 11.00 18.97 25.86
C ALA A 620 11.60 18.94 27.27
N GLY A 621 12.84 18.48 27.37
CA GLY A 621 13.57 18.48 28.62
C GLY A 621 13.70 17.09 29.26
N GLU A 622 13.90 17.07 30.58
CA GLU A 622 14.10 15.86 31.37
C GLU A 622 13.06 15.79 32.50
N VAL A 623 12.52 14.61 32.74
CA VAL A 623 11.60 14.33 33.85
C VAL A 623 12.46 13.97 35.08
N LEU A 624 12.48 14.85 36.07
CA LEU A 624 13.27 14.74 37.31
C LEU A 624 12.38 14.53 38.54
N LEU A 625 11.07 14.65 38.41
CA LEU A 625 10.07 14.43 39.46
C LEU A 625 8.98 13.50 38.89
N ASP A 626 8.32 12.80 39.79
CA ASP A 626 7.19 11.96 39.41
C ASP A 626 6.17 12.82 38.61
N THR A 627 5.92 12.41 37.40
CA THR A 627 5.13 13.16 36.43
C THR A 627 4.10 12.23 35.79
N GLU A 628 2.85 12.66 35.77
CA GLU A 628 1.78 11.94 35.12
C GLU A 628 1.31 12.70 33.89
N LEU A 629 1.37 12.08 32.71
CA LEU A 629 0.88 12.64 31.48
C LEU A 629 -0.56 12.18 31.22
N ALA A 630 -1.41 13.13 30.87
CA ALA A 630 -2.80 12.89 30.42
C ALA A 630 -2.93 13.28 28.93
N PRO A 631 -3.99 12.85 28.24
CA PRO A 631 -4.28 13.36 26.90
C PRO A 631 -4.29 14.87 26.84
N SER A 632 -3.50 15.48 25.95
CA SER A 632 -3.29 16.93 25.88
C SER A 632 -4.04 17.59 24.74
N VAL A 633 -4.49 16.82 23.73
CA VAL A 633 -5.28 17.33 22.62
C VAL A 633 -6.72 16.85 22.71
N GLN A 634 -7.65 17.74 22.39
CA GLN A 634 -9.08 17.41 22.40
C GLN A 634 -9.38 16.44 21.22
N ARG A 635 -10.09 15.34 21.51
CA ARG A 635 -10.77 14.53 20.48
C ARG A 635 -12.05 15.26 20.09
N ASP A 636 -12.44 15.17 18.82
CA ASP A 636 -13.61 15.91 18.30
C ASP A 636 -14.94 15.26 18.75
N THR A 637 -15.17 15.25 20.07
CA THR A 637 -16.33 14.60 20.72
C THR A 637 -17.55 15.52 20.87
N ASP A 638 -17.38 16.81 20.67
CA ASP A 638 -18.43 17.83 20.72
C ASP A 638 -19.10 18.06 19.34
N ALA A 639 -19.28 19.27 18.87
CA ALA A 639 -19.72 19.54 17.52
C ALA A 639 -18.54 19.39 16.56
N LEU A 640 -18.74 18.68 15.44
CA LEU A 640 -17.66 18.33 14.55
C LEU A 640 -16.95 19.56 13.96
N ASP A 641 -15.63 19.49 13.89
CA ASP A 641 -14.81 20.44 13.16
C ASP A 641 -14.88 20.15 11.64
N PRO A 642 -14.92 21.13 10.75
CA PRO A 642 -14.79 20.88 9.32
C PRO A 642 -13.33 20.60 8.92
N GLY A 643 -13.16 19.88 7.82
CA GLY A 643 -11.85 19.52 7.29
C GLY A 643 -11.32 18.18 7.78
N ALA A 644 -10.09 17.88 7.39
CA ALA A 644 -9.45 16.61 7.71
C ALA A 644 -8.97 16.56 9.17
N HIS A 645 -9.23 15.43 9.82
CA HIS A 645 -8.79 15.13 11.17
C HIS A 645 -7.61 14.19 11.15
N TYR A 646 -6.72 14.36 12.11
CA TYR A 646 -5.57 13.48 12.32
C TYR A 646 -5.85 12.42 13.38
N VAL A 647 -5.20 11.26 13.31
CA VAL A 647 -5.06 10.41 14.48
C VAL A 647 -4.36 11.20 15.58
N PRO A 648 -4.85 11.16 16.83
CA PRO A 648 -4.33 12.05 17.87
C PRO A 648 -2.89 11.73 18.24
N ILE A 649 -2.10 12.76 18.43
CA ILE A 649 -0.82 12.73 19.13
C ILE A 649 -0.93 13.74 20.26
N ASP A 650 -0.84 13.28 21.51
CA ASP A 650 -0.90 14.17 22.66
C ASP A 650 0.43 14.87 22.89
N TRP A 651 1.49 14.07 22.91
CA TRP A 651 2.81 14.55 23.26
C TRP A 651 3.82 14.21 22.15
N LEU A 652 4.46 15.25 21.64
CA LEU A 652 5.58 15.12 20.69
C LEU A 652 6.89 15.26 21.47
N VAL A 653 7.74 14.23 21.40
CA VAL A 653 9.05 14.24 22.06
C VAL A 653 10.16 14.02 21.02
N SER A 654 11.33 14.61 21.24
CA SER A 654 12.55 14.21 20.53
C SER A 654 13.14 12.96 21.19
N THR A 655 13.74 13.15 22.36
CA THR A 655 14.09 12.08 23.32
C THR A 655 13.69 12.57 24.69
N LEU A 656 12.82 11.85 25.38
CA LEU A 656 12.40 12.17 26.73
C LEU A 656 13.23 11.40 27.73
N ASN A 657 14.14 12.10 28.44
CA ASN A 657 14.92 11.52 29.52
C ASN A 657 14.09 11.47 30.80
N VAL A 658 14.14 10.37 31.53
CA VAL A 658 13.53 10.21 32.87
C VAL A 658 14.58 9.78 33.83
N THR A 659 14.84 10.55 34.89
CA THR A 659 15.94 10.32 35.84
C THR A 659 15.44 10.38 37.28
N GLY A 660 15.62 9.30 38.02
CA GLY A 660 15.31 9.25 39.46
C GLY A 660 13.83 9.45 39.82
N SER A 661 12.94 9.28 38.85
CA SER A 661 11.50 9.60 38.96
C SER A 661 10.63 8.64 38.15
N THR A 662 9.33 8.67 38.39
CA THR A 662 8.33 7.88 37.66
C THR A 662 7.65 8.72 36.61
N LEU A 663 7.62 8.25 35.36
CA LEU A 663 6.75 8.75 34.32
C LEU A 663 5.50 7.90 34.25
N GLY A 664 4.35 8.50 34.59
CA GLY A 664 3.02 7.89 34.49
C GLY A 664 2.32 8.30 33.18
N LEU A 665 1.65 7.38 32.50
CA LEU A 665 0.77 7.64 31.37
C LEU A 665 -0.64 7.23 31.74
N LYS A 666 -1.56 8.22 31.76
CA LYS A 666 -2.99 7.99 31.93
C LYS A 666 -3.58 7.38 30.66
N ASP A 667 -4.76 6.80 30.79
CA ASP A 667 -5.48 6.16 29.72
C ASP A 667 -5.68 7.06 28.48
N GLY A 668 -5.43 6.49 27.31
CA GLY A 668 -5.57 7.14 26.01
C GLY A 668 -4.48 8.16 25.65
N VAL A 669 -3.39 8.22 26.41
CA VAL A 669 -2.24 9.08 26.07
C VAL A 669 -1.50 8.53 24.85
N VAL A 670 -1.22 9.41 23.90
CA VAL A 670 -0.40 9.11 22.72
C VAL A 670 0.90 9.90 22.75
N ILE A 671 2.02 9.19 22.78
CA ILE A 671 3.36 9.79 22.67
C ILE A 671 3.96 9.45 21.31
N ALA A 672 4.36 10.48 20.56
CA ALA A 672 5.10 10.30 19.32
C ALA A 672 6.53 10.83 19.48
N PHE A 673 7.53 10.09 19.00
CA PHE A 673 8.93 10.47 19.07
C PHE A 673 9.54 10.67 17.69
N THR A 674 10.51 11.63 17.60
CA THR A 674 11.16 12.00 16.33
C THR A 674 12.60 11.51 16.23
N ASN A 675 13.26 11.21 17.33
CA ASN A 675 14.67 10.79 17.37
C ASN A 675 14.83 9.26 17.40
N ALA A 676 16.04 8.76 17.41
CA ALA A 676 16.37 7.34 17.52
C ALA A 676 15.99 6.72 18.89
N ALA A 677 15.92 7.51 19.96
CA ALA A 677 15.39 7.09 21.25
C ALA A 677 14.17 7.94 21.62
N GLY A 678 13.04 7.30 21.93
CA GLY A 678 11.81 7.95 22.38
C GLY A 678 11.86 8.32 23.87
N ILE A 679 11.63 7.33 24.74
CA ILE A 679 11.71 7.48 26.19
C ILE A 679 12.98 6.79 26.69
N TRP A 680 13.87 7.53 27.35
CA TRP A 680 15.09 7.00 27.92
C TRP A 680 15.01 6.99 29.45
N LEU A 681 14.85 5.79 30.00
CA LEU A 681 14.80 5.56 31.43
C LEU A 681 16.22 5.41 31.99
N LYS A 682 16.63 6.36 32.83
CA LYS A 682 17.94 6.37 33.49
C LYS A 682 17.84 5.77 34.89
N ALA A 683 18.94 5.88 35.65
CA ALA A 683 19.02 5.33 36.99
C ALA A 683 17.90 5.84 37.93
N GLY A 684 17.27 4.92 38.64
CA GLY A 684 16.21 5.22 39.61
C GLY A 684 14.86 5.59 39.00
N SER A 685 14.71 5.43 37.66
CA SER A 685 13.48 5.80 37.00
C SER A 685 12.52 4.64 36.78
N ALA A 686 11.24 4.96 36.55
CA ALA A 686 10.23 4.00 36.14
C ALA A 686 9.29 4.59 35.10
N LEU A 687 8.80 3.74 34.21
CA LEU A 687 7.64 4.03 33.37
C LEU A 687 6.46 3.20 33.86
N LYS A 688 5.33 3.87 34.10
CA LYS A 688 4.02 3.25 34.33
C LYS A 688 3.07 3.71 33.26
N SER A 689 2.58 2.78 32.43
CA SER A 689 1.61 3.07 31.38
C SER A 689 0.38 2.21 31.63
N GLU A 690 -0.74 2.85 31.97
CA GLU A 690 -1.99 2.15 32.23
C GLU A 690 -3.10 2.76 31.38
N GLY A 691 -3.39 2.10 30.26
CA GLY A 691 -4.50 2.44 29.38
C GLY A 691 -5.81 1.76 29.80
N LEU A 692 -6.83 1.91 28.97
CA LEU A 692 -8.08 1.16 29.06
C LEU A 692 -8.24 0.29 27.82
N PRO A 693 -8.95 -0.83 27.87
CA PRO A 693 -9.13 -1.72 26.73
C PRO A 693 -9.64 -1.01 25.47
N HIS A 694 -10.59 -0.10 25.61
CA HIS A 694 -11.19 0.68 24.53
C HIS A 694 -10.46 2.01 24.26
N ARG A 695 -9.43 2.34 25.04
CA ARG A 695 -8.66 3.59 24.99
C ARG A 695 -7.21 3.35 25.44
N MET A 696 -6.52 2.52 24.66
CA MET A 696 -5.13 2.17 24.95
C MET A 696 -4.20 3.38 24.88
N ASN A 697 -3.14 3.35 25.68
CA ASN A 697 -2.01 4.24 25.46
C ASN A 697 -1.25 3.85 24.20
N VAL A 698 -0.65 4.82 23.51
CA VAL A 698 0.09 4.58 22.27
C VAL A 698 1.48 5.20 22.33
N ILE A 699 2.51 4.42 22.02
CA ILE A 699 3.87 4.93 21.81
C ILE A 699 4.26 4.65 20.36
N THR A 700 4.42 5.70 19.58
CA THR A 700 4.61 5.62 18.13
C THR A 700 5.74 6.49 17.63
N ARG A 701 6.27 6.17 16.46
CA ARG A 701 7.18 7.05 15.73
C ARG A 701 6.37 8.14 15.02
N TYR A 702 6.82 9.40 15.10
CA TYR A 702 6.08 10.52 14.50
C TYR A 702 5.90 10.39 12.99
N THR A 703 6.83 9.75 12.29
CA THR A 703 6.77 9.52 10.84
C THR A 703 5.56 8.68 10.40
N ALA A 704 4.91 7.95 11.31
CA ALA A 704 3.73 7.15 10.98
C ALA A 704 2.48 7.99 10.69
N VAL A 705 2.44 9.27 11.12
CA VAL A 705 1.21 10.09 11.10
C VAL A 705 1.41 11.49 10.48
N GLN A 706 2.56 11.76 9.89
CA GLN A 706 2.91 13.09 9.36
C GLN A 706 2.84 13.18 7.83
N GLU A 707 2.56 14.35 7.32
CA GLU A 707 2.48 14.69 5.88
C GLU A 707 3.87 14.88 5.26
N SER A 708 4.80 15.37 6.07
CA SER A 708 6.18 15.64 5.68
C SER A 708 7.15 15.28 6.81
N PRO A 709 8.43 15.09 6.54
CA PRO A 709 9.43 14.84 7.55
C PRO A 709 9.46 15.98 8.58
N ALA A 710 9.42 15.65 9.88
CA ALA A 710 9.62 16.63 10.94
C ALA A 710 11.07 17.11 10.94
N ALA A 711 11.29 18.40 11.18
CA ALA A 711 12.63 18.94 11.32
C ALA A 711 13.40 18.21 12.45
N GLY A 712 14.61 17.73 12.14
CA GLY A 712 15.44 16.96 13.07
C GLY A 712 14.99 15.50 13.29
N ALA A 713 13.96 15.02 12.58
CA ALA A 713 13.58 13.63 12.66
C ALA A 713 14.63 12.73 11.97
N VAL A 714 14.87 11.57 12.59
CA VAL A 714 15.76 10.57 11.98
C VAL A 714 15.11 9.92 10.76
N GLY A 715 15.92 9.64 9.74
CA GLY A 715 15.46 9.03 8.49
C GLY A 715 14.81 7.66 8.66
N GLY A 716 14.11 7.20 7.61
CA GLY A 716 13.34 5.97 7.62
C GLY A 716 14.13 4.70 7.93
N GLY A 717 15.37 4.60 7.45
CA GLY A 717 16.28 3.47 7.69
C GLY A 717 16.92 3.45 9.08
N THR A 718 16.71 4.48 9.91
CA THR A 718 17.30 4.53 11.25
C THR A 718 16.53 3.62 12.19
N VAL A 719 17.23 2.71 12.85
CA VAL A 719 16.69 1.90 13.95
C VAL A 719 16.34 2.83 15.10
N ALA A 720 15.10 2.79 15.53
CA ALA A 720 14.59 3.62 16.61
C ALA A 720 14.16 2.74 17.80
N THR A 721 14.15 3.30 18.99
CA THR A 721 13.77 2.61 20.23
C THR A 721 12.71 3.42 20.94
N ALA A 722 11.51 2.86 21.11
CA ALA A 722 10.41 3.53 21.79
C ALA A 722 10.73 3.72 23.28
N ILE A 723 11.17 2.66 23.97
CA ILE A 723 11.61 2.72 25.37
C ILE A 723 13.02 2.12 25.47
N TYR A 724 13.95 2.88 26.01
CA TYR A 724 15.34 2.51 26.20
C TYR A 724 15.72 2.58 27.69
N THR A 725 16.29 1.51 28.21
CA THR A 725 16.69 1.42 29.64
C THR A 725 18.20 1.35 29.83
N GLY A 726 18.99 1.76 28.84
CA GLY A 726 20.44 1.63 28.90
C GLY A 726 21.10 2.60 29.87
N ASN A 727 21.78 2.07 30.86
CA ASN A 727 22.73 2.83 31.68
C ASN A 727 23.76 1.91 32.34
N THR A 728 24.99 1.97 31.90
CA THR A 728 26.10 1.17 32.45
C THR A 728 26.45 1.59 33.90
N GLY A 729 26.63 0.63 34.78
CA GLY A 729 27.08 0.88 36.15
C GLY A 729 25.99 1.13 37.19
N VAL A 730 24.72 0.91 36.83
CA VAL A 730 23.58 1.02 37.79
C VAL A 730 23.47 -0.25 38.62
N SER A 731 23.23 -0.11 39.94
CA SER A 731 22.89 -1.24 40.82
C SER A 731 21.45 -1.70 40.57
N LEU A 732 21.10 -2.96 40.92
CA LEU A 732 19.73 -3.43 40.81
C LEU A 732 18.72 -2.55 41.56
N ALA A 733 19.12 -2.00 42.72
CA ALA A 733 18.28 -1.11 43.54
C ALA A 733 17.88 0.18 42.80
N THR A 734 18.78 0.69 41.96
CA THR A 734 18.57 1.90 41.18
C THR A 734 18.32 1.63 39.70
N ALA A 735 18.19 0.38 39.28
CA ALA A 735 17.89 0.02 37.90
C ALA A 735 16.48 0.48 37.52
N PRO A 736 16.25 0.88 36.24
CA PRO A 736 14.94 1.31 35.80
C PRO A 736 13.92 0.15 35.81
N ALA A 737 12.64 0.53 35.86
CA ALA A 737 11.52 -0.40 35.75
C ALA A 737 10.52 0.04 34.67
N VAL A 738 9.89 -0.94 34.04
CA VAL A 738 8.82 -0.73 33.03
C VAL A 738 7.62 -1.55 33.44
N ASP A 739 6.47 -0.90 33.56
CA ASP A 739 5.18 -1.51 33.87
C ASP A 739 4.14 -0.94 32.92
N CYS A 740 3.71 -1.75 31.94
CA CYS A 740 2.73 -1.33 30.94
C CYS A 740 1.55 -2.30 30.87
N ARG A 741 0.34 -1.73 30.87
CA ARG A 741 -0.90 -2.43 30.63
C ARG A 741 -1.74 -1.64 29.61
N PHE A 742 -2.43 -2.31 28.71
CA PHE A 742 -3.22 -1.68 27.64
C PHE A 742 -2.45 -0.58 26.90
N THR A 743 -1.26 -0.95 26.42
CA THR A 743 -0.37 -0.04 25.69
C THR A 743 -0.02 -0.64 24.32
N ALA A 744 -0.21 0.14 23.26
CA ALA A 744 0.12 -0.22 21.89
C ALA A 744 1.42 0.46 21.44
N PHE A 745 2.29 -0.30 20.79
CA PHE A 745 3.60 0.17 20.34
C PHE A 745 3.74 0.10 18.82
N HIS A 746 4.11 1.23 18.20
CA HIS A 746 4.30 1.38 16.76
C HIS A 746 5.65 2.06 16.42
N PRO A 747 6.81 1.50 16.78
CA PRO A 747 8.11 2.16 16.55
C PRO A 747 8.57 2.10 15.09
N GLY A 748 7.92 1.30 14.25
CA GLY A 748 8.33 0.94 12.91
C GLY A 748 9.15 -0.35 12.86
N TYR A 749 9.20 -0.95 11.66
CA TYR A 749 9.90 -2.22 11.46
C TYR A 749 11.42 -2.06 11.67
N GLY A 750 12.07 -3.13 12.20
CA GLY A 750 13.49 -3.12 12.52
C GLY A 750 13.86 -2.25 13.73
N SER A 751 12.89 -1.53 14.29
CA SER A 751 13.04 -0.70 15.49
C SER A 751 12.66 -1.49 16.74
N TYR A 752 12.94 -0.94 17.93
CA TYR A 752 12.65 -1.61 19.18
C TYR A 752 11.44 -0.99 19.89
N HIS A 753 10.54 -1.83 20.37
CA HIS A 753 9.49 -1.43 21.32
C HIS A 753 10.09 -1.11 22.68
N LEU A 754 10.94 -2.02 23.16
CA LEU A 754 11.69 -1.89 24.38
C LEU A 754 13.08 -2.49 24.16
N PHE A 755 14.11 -1.78 24.55
CA PHE A 755 15.48 -2.23 24.50
C PHE A 755 16.11 -2.16 25.89
N THR A 756 16.33 -3.32 26.50
CA THR A 756 16.91 -3.46 27.84
C THR A 756 18.30 -4.12 27.84
N SER A 757 18.83 -4.48 26.66
CA SER A 757 20.09 -5.18 26.47
C SER A 757 20.85 -4.62 25.28
N ASP A 758 22.14 -4.54 25.34
CA ASP A 758 23.02 -4.07 24.28
C ASP A 758 23.30 -5.12 23.19
N GLY A 759 22.53 -6.20 23.18
CA GLY A 759 22.66 -7.27 22.19
C GLY A 759 23.76 -8.28 22.49
N VAL A 760 23.94 -9.18 21.56
CA VAL A 760 24.75 -10.39 21.68
C VAL A 760 26.25 -10.07 21.77
N GLY A 761 26.86 -10.29 22.94
CA GLY A 761 28.29 -10.46 23.06
C GLY A 761 29.10 -9.31 23.65
N GLY A 762 28.49 -8.20 24.10
CA GLY A 762 29.19 -7.10 24.78
C GLY A 762 29.33 -7.34 26.29
N ALA A 763 30.40 -6.83 26.90
CA ALA A 763 30.62 -6.91 28.34
C ALA A 763 29.73 -5.99 29.20
N SER A 764 28.84 -5.20 28.56
CA SER A 764 28.03 -4.17 29.19
C SER A 764 26.56 -4.50 29.02
N PHE A 765 25.98 -5.26 29.94
CA PHE A 765 24.53 -5.44 30.00
C PHE A 765 23.88 -4.22 30.66
N TYR A 766 22.80 -3.74 30.08
CA TYR A 766 21.99 -2.75 30.75
C TYR A 766 21.16 -3.41 31.84
N LEU A 767 21.21 -2.83 33.02
CA LEU A 767 20.44 -3.37 34.14
C LEU A 767 19.03 -2.84 34.10
N THR A 768 18.08 -3.77 34.12
CA THR A 768 16.65 -3.49 34.33
C THR A 768 16.21 -4.22 35.57
N LYS A 769 15.50 -3.52 36.49
CA LYS A 769 14.99 -4.13 37.72
C LYS A 769 13.80 -5.02 37.47
N ALA A 770 12.83 -4.50 36.71
CA ALA A 770 11.61 -5.21 36.36
C ALA A 770 11.07 -4.72 35.04
N VAL A 771 10.55 -5.66 34.24
CA VAL A 771 9.72 -5.39 33.06
C VAL A 771 8.43 -6.20 33.24
N LYS A 772 7.29 -5.49 33.27
CA LYS A 772 5.96 -6.08 33.29
C LYS A 772 5.18 -5.54 32.13
N LEU A 773 4.80 -6.41 31.20
CA LEU A 773 4.00 -6.07 30.04
C LEU A 773 2.78 -6.98 30.04
N ARG A 774 1.59 -6.37 30.21
CA ARG A 774 0.33 -7.09 30.28
C ARG A 774 -0.71 -6.42 29.36
N ASP A 775 -1.48 -7.21 28.65
CA ASP A 775 -2.55 -6.72 27.77
C ASP A 775 -2.04 -5.67 26.75
N CYS A 776 -0.78 -5.81 26.28
CA CYS A 776 -0.12 -4.87 25.37
C CYS A 776 -0.10 -5.39 23.92
N HIS A 777 -0.09 -4.46 22.96
CA HIS A 777 -0.02 -4.76 21.55
C HIS A 777 1.31 -4.26 20.96
N PHE A 778 2.05 -5.13 20.28
CA PHE A 778 3.34 -4.83 19.67
C PHE A 778 3.24 -5.04 18.15
N TYR A 779 3.32 -3.96 17.38
CA TYR A 779 3.17 -3.99 15.93
C TYR A 779 4.49 -3.70 15.21
N GLY A 780 5.02 -4.68 14.48
CA GLY A 780 6.35 -4.60 13.89
C GLY A 780 7.44 -4.57 14.97
N GLY A 781 8.63 -4.15 14.69
CA GLY A 781 9.66 -3.93 15.72
C GLY A 781 10.05 -5.14 16.58
N LEU A 782 10.92 -4.91 17.55
CA LEU A 782 11.50 -5.94 18.40
C LEU A 782 11.34 -5.61 19.90
N LEU A 783 11.01 -6.61 20.70
CA LEU A 783 11.25 -6.59 22.14
C LEU A 783 12.64 -7.19 22.38
N SER A 784 13.62 -6.36 22.74
CA SER A 784 14.96 -6.80 23.12
C SER A 784 15.09 -6.76 24.62
N LEU A 785 15.01 -7.94 25.23
CA LEU A 785 14.90 -8.12 26.67
C LEU A 785 16.13 -8.82 27.23
N GLY A 786 16.76 -8.20 28.23
CA GLY A 786 17.92 -8.75 28.86
C GLY A 786 18.25 -8.08 30.22
N ALA A 787 18.89 -8.82 31.06
CA ALA A 787 19.46 -8.31 32.29
C ALA A 787 20.70 -9.14 32.67
N ASN A 788 21.52 -8.63 33.58
CA ASN A 788 22.75 -9.29 34.01
C ASN A 788 22.66 -9.90 35.41
N THR A 789 21.44 -10.08 35.93
CA THR A 789 21.20 -10.68 37.29
C THR A 789 19.90 -11.47 37.30
N ALA A 790 19.94 -12.65 37.93
CA ALA A 790 18.76 -13.49 38.13
C ALA A 790 17.70 -12.85 39.05
N SER A 791 18.02 -11.75 39.74
CA SER A 791 17.06 -11.00 40.56
C SER A 791 16.23 -10.00 39.77
N ALA A 792 16.58 -9.72 38.51
CA ALA A 792 15.75 -8.95 37.62
C ALA A 792 14.58 -9.80 37.12
N THR A 793 13.38 -9.22 37.04
CA THR A 793 12.16 -9.92 36.57
C THR A 793 11.68 -9.38 35.22
N VAL A 794 11.31 -10.29 34.34
CA VAL A 794 10.67 -9.97 33.06
C VAL A 794 9.42 -10.81 32.92
N GLU A 795 8.26 -10.17 33.01
CA GLU A 795 6.95 -10.80 32.97
C GLU A 795 6.17 -10.30 31.77
N LEU A 796 5.88 -11.19 30.85
CA LEU A 796 5.08 -10.93 29.65
C LEU A 796 3.80 -11.75 29.76
N ASN A 797 2.66 -11.08 29.97
CA ASN A 797 1.36 -11.74 30.16
C ASN A 797 0.31 -11.18 29.19
N ASN A 798 -0.36 -12.08 28.49
CA ASN A 798 -1.48 -11.74 27.61
C ASN A 798 -1.19 -10.60 26.63
N ASN A 799 -0.14 -10.73 25.81
CA ASN A 799 0.20 -9.71 24.83
C ASN A 799 0.08 -10.23 23.38
N LEU A 800 -0.21 -9.31 22.46
CA LEU A 800 -0.20 -9.53 21.02
C LEU A 800 1.12 -9.05 20.42
N VAL A 801 1.83 -9.92 19.73
CA VAL A 801 3.01 -9.58 18.91
C VAL A 801 2.66 -9.83 17.44
N TYR A 802 2.42 -8.77 16.71
CA TYR A 802 2.01 -8.79 15.30
C TYR A 802 3.20 -8.43 14.42
N ARG A 803 3.76 -9.37 13.66
CA ARG A 803 5.00 -9.15 12.90
C ARG A 803 6.14 -8.65 13.84
N GLY A 804 7.34 -8.64 13.46
CA GLY A 804 8.44 -8.24 14.35
C GLY A 804 9.00 -9.40 15.16
N GLY A 805 9.38 -9.19 16.45
CA GLY A 805 9.95 -10.29 17.21
C GLY A 805 10.27 -10.02 18.66
N ILE A 806 10.71 -11.08 19.33
CA ILE A 806 11.19 -11.09 20.72
C ILE A 806 12.62 -11.66 20.74
N VAL A 807 13.55 -10.89 21.28
CA VAL A 807 14.94 -11.29 21.48
C VAL A 807 15.22 -11.27 22.99
N CYS A 808 15.54 -12.41 23.56
CA CYS A 808 15.81 -12.57 24.98
C CYS A 808 17.23 -13.06 25.23
N GLY A 809 17.95 -12.44 26.17
CA GLY A 809 19.31 -12.81 26.55
C GLY A 809 19.70 -12.39 27.96
N GLY A 810 20.79 -12.94 28.47
CA GLY A 810 21.33 -12.60 29.78
C GLY A 810 20.66 -13.30 30.97
N LEU A 811 21.16 -12.99 32.20
CA LEU A 811 20.64 -13.54 33.44
C LEU A 811 19.42 -12.73 33.90
N MET A 812 18.24 -13.37 33.90
CA MET A 812 16.99 -12.79 34.41
C MET A 812 16.04 -13.90 34.81
N ASN A 813 15.03 -13.59 35.61
CA ASN A 813 13.85 -14.43 35.81
C ASN A 813 12.82 -14.04 34.76
N PHE A 814 12.55 -14.93 33.82
CA PHE A 814 11.73 -14.64 32.64
C PHE A 814 10.48 -15.52 32.57
N SER A 815 9.34 -14.93 32.32
CA SER A 815 8.06 -15.62 32.11
C SER A 815 7.30 -14.98 30.95
N MET A 816 6.79 -15.82 30.05
CA MET A 816 5.92 -15.44 28.93
C MET A 816 4.70 -16.35 28.89
N ARG A 817 3.50 -15.78 29.05
CA ARG A 817 2.23 -16.51 29.15
C ARG A 817 1.11 -15.86 28.34
N ASN A 818 0.24 -16.70 27.79
CA ASN A 818 -0.97 -16.27 27.08
C ASN A 818 -0.71 -15.22 25.96
N HIS A 819 0.37 -15.41 25.21
CA HIS A 819 0.68 -14.56 24.05
C HIS A 819 0.10 -15.12 22.76
N LEU A 820 -0.27 -14.21 21.86
CA LEU A 820 -0.31 -14.50 20.43
C LEU A 820 0.91 -13.88 19.76
N ASN A 821 1.75 -14.76 19.20
CA ASN A 821 2.87 -14.35 18.36
C ASN A 821 2.49 -14.64 16.91
N TRP A 822 2.05 -13.61 16.18
CA TRP A 822 1.59 -13.75 14.81
C TRP A 822 2.69 -13.38 13.83
N ARG A 823 3.19 -14.38 13.09
CA ARG A 823 4.29 -14.25 12.13
C ARG A 823 5.48 -13.46 12.69
N ALA A 824 5.79 -13.69 13.94
CA ALA A 824 6.87 -13.06 14.68
C ALA A 824 8.12 -13.97 14.73
N SER A 825 9.30 -13.35 14.82
CA SER A 825 10.56 -14.06 15.09
C SER A 825 10.82 -14.13 16.59
N ILE A 826 11.29 -15.26 17.11
CA ILE A 826 11.59 -15.42 18.53
C ILE A 826 12.99 -16.00 18.65
N SER A 827 13.88 -15.23 19.28
CA SER A 827 15.26 -15.61 19.52
C SER A 827 15.52 -15.63 21.04
N VAL A 828 15.91 -16.80 21.54
CA VAL A 828 16.10 -17.04 22.97
C VAL A 828 17.53 -17.53 23.22
N THR A 829 18.27 -16.82 24.04
CA THR A 829 19.63 -17.19 24.49
C THR A 829 19.63 -17.25 26.01
N ALA A 830 19.21 -18.38 26.55
CA ALA A 830 19.15 -18.59 28.00
C ALA A 830 20.50 -19.08 28.54
N PRO A 831 21.15 -18.35 29.47
CA PRO A 831 22.41 -18.78 30.09
C PRO A 831 22.23 -20.02 30.94
N ALA A 832 23.29 -20.76 31.18
CA ALA A 832 23.28 -21.90 32.10
C ALA A 832 22.77 -21.52 33.49
N GLY A 833 21.81 -22.27 34.00
CA GLY A 833 21.19 -22.01 35.31
C GLY A 833 20.01 -21.05 35.31
N SER A 834 19.58 -20.55 34.09
CA SER A 834 18.38 -19.78 33.98
C SER A 834 17.13 -20.67 34.05
N ALA A 835 16.05 -20.13 34.63
CA ALA A 835 14.71 -20.76 34.60
C ALA A 835 13.74 -19.85 33.85
N TRP A 836 13.66 -20.02 32.53
CA TRP A 836 12.78 -19.21 31.70
C TRP A 836 11.53 -20.00 31.31
N GLY A 837 10.36 -19.41 31.62
CA GLY A 837 9.08 -20.06 31.42
C GLY A 837 8.34 -19.60 30.16
N PHE A 838 7.86 -20.53 29.34
CA PHE A 838 7.00 -20.28 28.18
C PHE A 838 5.78 -21.17 28.24
N HIS A 839 4.63 -20.62 28.61
CA HIS A 839 3.41 -21.41 28.82
C HIS A 839 2.19 -20.72 28.24
N ASP A 840 1.25 -21.51 27.78
CA ASP A 840 -0.08 -21.04 27.35
C ASP A 840 -0.06 -20.08 26.14
N ASN A 841 1.05 -20.04 25.39
CA ASN A 841 1.21 -19.16 24.23
C ASN A 841 0.71 -19.79 22.95
N VAL A 842 0.31 -18.98 21.97
CA VAL A 842 0.11 -19.38 20.58
C VAL A 842 1.18 -18.76 19.70
N PHE A 843 1.85 -19.60 18.92
CA PHE A 843 2.79 -19.25 17.87
C PHE A 843 2.13 -19.54 16.52
N ASP A 844 1.80 -18.48 15.76
CA ASP A 844 1.09 -18.58 14.48
C ASP A 844 2.00 -18.16 13.33
N GLY A 845 2.39 -19.12 12.49
CA GLY A 845 3.29 -18.88 11.37
C GLY A 845 4.64 -18.28 11.79
N CYS A 846 5.10 -18.56 13.01
CA CYS A 846 6.35 -18.02 13.55
C CYS A 846 7.55 -18.76 12.97
N SER A 847 8.55 -18.00 12.50
CA SER A 847 9.80 -18.54 11.98
C SER A 847 10.91 -17.48 12.04
N PRO A 848 12.11 -17.87 12.45
CA PRO A 848 12.44 -19.05 13.24
C PRO A 848 12.14 -18.85 14.73
N VAL A 849 11.82 -19.92 15.43
CA VAL A 849 11.89 -19.95 16.89
C VAL A 849 13.24 -20.55 17.23
N THR A 850 14.18 -19.73 17.65
CA THR A 850 15.53 -20.16 18.01
C THR A 850 15.67 -20.31 19.52
N GLN A 851 16.35 -21.35 19.93
CA GLN A 851 16.64 -21.63 21.32
C GLN A 851 18.13 -21.99 21.45
N THR A 852 18.85 -21.24 22.27
CA THR A 852 20.26 -21.51 22.57
C THR A 852 20.49 -21.40 24.07
N GLY A 853 21.44 -22.18 24.62
CA GLY A 853 21.80 -22.11 26.01
C GLY A 853 21.15 -23.18 26.89
N ALA A 854 20.70 -22.81 28.08
CA ALA A 854 20.12 -23.73 29.07
C ALA A 854 18.73 -24.22 28.65
N ALA A 855 18.27 -25.30 29.29
CA ALA A 855 16.94 -25.83 29.06
C ALA A 855 15.86 -24.84 29.47
N LEU A 856 14.89 -24.64 28.61
CA LEU A 856 13.71 -23.82 28.86
C LEU A 856 12.67 -24.65 29.61
N ILE A 857 11.92 -24.00 30.50
CA ILE A 857 10.72 -24.57 31.10
C ILE A 857 9.55 -24.19 30.24
N HIS A 858 9.10 -25.09 29.38
CA HIS A 858 7.99 -24.79 28.47
C HIS A 858 7.05 -25.98 28.35
N ASN A 859 5.76 -25.67 28.22
CA ASN A 859 4.69 -26.64 28.04
C ASN A 859 3.37 -25.90 27.77
N TYR A 860 2.37 -26.60 27.27
CA TYR A 860 1.03 -26.05 27.01
C TYR A 860 1.07 -24.88 26.02
N ASN A 861 1.87 -24.97 24.96
CA ASN A 861 1.90 -23.97 23.91
C ASN A 861 1.22 -24.49 22.64
N GLY A 862 0.52 -23.61 21.93
CA GLY A 862 -0.06 -23.85 20.62
C GLY A 862 0.88 -23.43 19.49
N TYR A 863 1.15 -24.32 18.54
CA TYR A 863 1.95 -24.08 17.35
C TYR A 863 1.06 -24.28 16.13
N VAL A 864 0.68 -23.19 15.46
CA VAL A 864 -0.30 -23.22 14.39
C VAL A 864 0.29 -22.71 13.07
N ASN A 865 -0.34 -23.08 11.95
CA ASN A 865 0.00 -22.58 10.60
C ASN A 865 1.49 -22.76 10.24
N GLY A 866 2.07 -23.91 10.59
CA GLY A 866 3.46 -24.23 10.23
C GLY A 866 4.53 -23.61 11.13
N SER A 867 4.15 -23.12 12.31
CA SER A 867 5.12 -22.60 13.29
C SER A 867 6.12 -23.67 13.73
N LEU A 868 7.39 -23.26 13.88
CA LEU A 868 8.43 -24.09 14.50
C LEU A 868 8.17 -24.22 16.00
N ARG A 869 8.55 -25.35 16.59
CA ARG A 869 8.37 -25.63 18.01
C ARG A 869 9.63 -25.33 18.82
N LEU A 870 9.44 -24.94 20.05
CA LEU A 870 10.52 -24.94 21.06
C LEU A 870 11.03 -26.37 21.25
N THR A 871 12.32 -26.54 21.46
CA THR A 871 12.98 -27.86 21.62
C THR A 871 13.61 -28.02 22.99
N PRO A 872 13.51 -29.22 23.58
CA PRO A 872 12.79 -30.42 23.13
C PRO A 872 11.26 -30.22 23.13
N SER A 873 10.51 -30.97 22.34
CA SER A 873 9.04 -30.86 22.31
C SER A 873 8.43 -31.25 23.67
N ALA A 874 7.53 -30.44 24.20
CA ALA A 874 6.81 -30.72 25.42
C ALA A 874 5.54 -31.54 25.20
N ALA A 875 5.13 -32.31 26.22
CA ALA A 875 4.07 -33.31 26.06
C ALA A 875 2.67 -32.70 25.85
N ASN A 876 2.39 -31.57 26.49
CA ASN A 876 1.07 -30.93 26.44
C ASN A 876 0.96 -29.82 25.37
N ASP A 877 2.01 -29.64 24.56
CA ASP A 877 1.95 -28.71 23.41
C ASP A 877 0.93 -29.20 22.37
N ARG A 878 0.34 -28.25 21.66
CA ARG A 878 -0.60 -28.48 20.56
C ARG A 878 -0.01 -28.05 19.24
N VAL A 879 -0.14 -28.87 18.20
CA VAL A 879 0.28 -28.55 16.83
C VAL A 879 -0.92 -28.65 15.92
N ILE A 880 -1.25 -27.56 15.24
CA ILE A 880 -2.43 -27.45 14.40
C ILE A 880 -1.99 -26.94 13.02
N ALA A 881 -2.14 -27.77 12.00
CA ALA A 881 -1.63 -27.48 10.66
C ALA A 881 -2.36 -26.29 9.99
N SER A 882 -3.66 -26.15 10.24
CA SER A 882 -4.47 -25.07 9.71
C SER A 882 -5.33 -24.47 10.82
N PHE A 883 -5.15 -23.21 11.09
CA PHE A 883 -5.85 -22.45 12.12
C PHE A 883 -6.30 -21.11 11.57
N SER A 884 -7.50 -20.65 11.92
CA SER A 884 -8.06 -19.37 11.51
C SER A 884 -8.77 -18.70 12.68
N TYR A 885 -8.82 -17.37 12.61
CA TYR A 885 -9.56 -16.56 13.56
C TYR A 885 -10.99 -16.33 13.08
N ALA A 886 -11.88 -15.99 14.00
CA ALA A 886 -13.27 -15.69 13.68
C ALA A 886 -13.35 -14.41 12.83
N SER A 887 -14.26 -14.42 11.87
CA SER A 887 -14.63 -13.18 11.16
C SER A 887 -15.51 -12.34 12.08
N VAL A 888 -15.01 -11.18 12.47
CA VAL A 888 -15.70 -10.25 13.37
C VAL A 888 -16.03 -8.94 12.68
N SER A 889 -17.03 -8.23 13.16
CA SER A 889 -17.48 -6.93 12.65
C SER A 889 -17.75 -5.96 13.82
N GLY A 890 -17.99 -4.70 13.51
CA GLY A 890 -18.38 -3.72 14.54
C GLY A 890 -17.23 -3.19 15.38
N GLY A 891 -16.00 -3.21 14.85
CA GLY A 891 -14.82 -2.64 15.53
C GLY A 891 -14.16 -3.58 16.53
N LEU A 892 -14.56 -4.84 16.57
CA LEU A 892 -13.91 -5.86 17.37
C LEU A 892 -12.54 -6.25 16.76
N GLU A 893 -11.61 -6.62 17.60
CA GLU A 893 -10.28 -7.11 17.18
C GLU A 893 -10.40 -8.46 16.46
N PRO A 894 -9.59 -8.75 15.44
CA PRO A 894 -9.73 -9.95 14.60
C PRO A 894 -9.10 -11.23 15.20
N TRP A 895 -8.87 -11.28 16.50
CA TRP A 895 -8.09 -12.35 17.14
C TRP A 895 -8.90 -13.37 17.92
N TYR A 896 -10.22 -13.35 17.79
CA TYR A 896 -11.09 -14.35 18.40
C TYR A 896 -10.94 -15.73 17.73
N HIS A 897 -10.93 -16.78 18.51
CA HIS A 897 -10.95 -18.15 18.00
C HIS A 897 -12.30 -18.48 17.38
N THR A 898 -12.29 -19.31 16.35
CA THR A 898 -13.55 -19.86 15.77
C THR A 898 -14.08 -21.00 16.64
N ASP A 899 -15.39 -21.27 16.61
CA ASP A 899 -15.99 -22.41 17.30
C ASP A 899 -15.36 -23.76 16.84
N ALA A 900 -14.89 -23.86 15.60
CA ALA A 900 -14.15 -25.01 15.10
C ALA A 900 -12.85 -25.27 15.87
N THR A 901 -12.28 -24.26 16.53
CA THR A 901 -11.07 -24.40 17.35
C THR A 901 -11.30 -25.13 18.67
N TYR A 902 -12.54 -25.26 19.15
CA TYR A 902 -12.89 -26.16 20.24
C TYR A 902 -12.49 -27.62 19.93
N ALA A 903 -12.76 -28.07 18.72
CA ALA A 903 -12.38 -29.39 18.28
C ALA A 903 -10.86 -29.57 18.11
N THR A 904 -10.13 -28.47 17.88
CA THR A 904 -8.68 -28.46 17.62
C THR A 904 -7.81 -28.38 18.87
N GLY A 905 -8.42 -28.10 20.05
CA GLY A 905 -7.77 -28.31 21.34
C GLY A 905 -6.86 -27.19 21.84
N LEU A 906 -7.18 -25.90 21.59
CA LEU A 906 -6.58 -24.73 22.25
C LEU A 906 -7.41 -24.25 23.44
N LEU A 907 -8.73 -24.49 23.41
CA LEU A 907 -9.67 -24.06 24.45
C LEU A 907 -9.63 -25.01 25.64
N ASP A 908 -9.66 -24.48 26.87
CA ASP A 908 -9.55 -25.23 28.14
C ASP A 908 -8.31 -26.15 28.20
N ARG A 909 -7.17 -25.69 27.63
CA ARG A 909 -5.95 -26.54 27.48
C ARG A 909 -4.70 -25.92 28.07
N GLY A 910 -4.83 -24.81 28.79
CA GLY A 910 -3.70 -24.14 29.40
C GLY A 910 -3.13 -24.90 30.62
N SER A 911 -2.08 -24.34 31.19
CA SER A 911 -1.30 -24.94 32.27
C SER A 911 -1.84 -24.65 33.66
N GLN A 912 -2.75 -23.69 33.79
CA GLN A 912 -3.25 -23.17 35.07
C GLN A 912 -4.73 -22.76 34.93
N THR A 913 -5.37 -22.42 36.06
CA THR A 913 -6.73 -21.87 36.03
C THR A 913 -6.74 -20.44 35.49
N TRP A 914 -7.86 -20.00 34.91
CA TRP A 914 -8.04 -18.64 34.47
C TRP A 914 -7.83 -17.60 35.59
N ALA A 915 -8.22 -17.91 36.83
CA ALA A 915 -7.95 -17.07 38.00
C ALA A 915 -6.45 -16.92 38.27
N ALA A 916 -5.69 -18.05 38.23
CA ALA A 916 -4.25 -18.00 38.39
C ALA A 916 -3.53 -17.31 37.22
N ALA A 917 -4.14 -17.31 36.02
CA ALA A 917 -3.68 -16.55 34.85
C ALA A 917 -4.03 -15.06 34.90
N GLY A 918 -4.99 -14.68 35.74
CA GLY A 918 -5.49 -13.32 35.87
C GLY A 918 -6.36 -12.89 34.68
N LEU A 919 -7.12 -13.79 34.09
CA LEU A 919 -7.85 -13.56 32.83
C LEU A 919 -9.38 -13.70 33.00
N ALA A 920 -9.91 -13.56 34.22
CA ALA A 920 -11.35 -13.73 34.51
C ALA A 920 -12.27 -12.88 33.61
N HIS A 921 -11.85 -11.69 33.21
CA HIS A 921 -12.64 -10.73 32.43
C HIS A 921 -12.25 -10.68 30.94
N HIS A 922 -11.47 -11.67 30.48
CA HIS A 922 -11.00 -11.78 29.11
C HIS A 922 -11.69 -12.94 28.39
N THR A 923 -11.53 -13.06 27.09
CA THR A 923 -12.08 -14.16 26.29
C THR A 923 -11.32 -14.34 24.98
N VAL A 924 -11.26 -15.56 24.49
CA VAL A 924 -10.83 -15.88 23.11
C VAL A 924 -12.02 -16.15 22.19
N LYS A 925 -13.26 -16.11 22.71
CA LYS A 925 -14.48 -16.49 21.96
C LYS A 925 -15.20 -15.29 21.38
N THR A 926 -15.77 -15.47 20.19
CA THR A 926 -16.81 -14.58 19.69
C THR A 926 -18.07 -14.73 20.55
N GLY A 927 -18.75 -13.63 20.83
CA GLY A 927 -19.93 -13.62 21.71
C GLY A 927 -19.65 -13.02 23.07
N GLN A 928 -18.39 -12.59 23.30
CA GLN A 928 -18.01 -11.71 24.41
C GLN A 928 -18.24 -12.30 25.81
N VAL A 929 -18.03 -13.62 25.91
CA VAL A 929 -18.15 -14.34 27.17
C VAL A 929 -16.82 -14.25 27.91
N PRO A 930 -16.77 -13.77 29.17
CA PRO A 930 -15.54 -13.79 29.95
C PRO A 930 -15.02 -15.19 30.16
N GLU A 931 -13.70 -15.35 30.30
CA GLU A 931 -13.01 -16.65 30.47
C GLU A 931 -13.62 -17.46 31.64
N ARG A 932 -13.91 -16.78 32.75
CA ARG A 932 -14.54 -17.39 33.95
C ARG A 932 -15.90 -18.05 33.69
N SER A 933 -16.58 -17.69 32.62
CA SER A 933 -17.94 -18.17 32.30
C SER A 933 -18.03 -18.98 31.02
N ASP A 934 -16.92 -19.20 30.33
CA ASP A 934 -16.89 -19.87 29.04
C ASP A 934 -16.52 -21.35 29.11
N ALA A 935 -16.21 -21.84 30.29
CA ALA A 935 -15.85 -23.24 30.51
C ALA A 935 -16.83 -24.22 29.86
N SER A 936 -16.32 -25.04 28.96
CA SER A 936 -17.12 -26.08 28.32
C SER A 936 -17.49 -27.14 29.35
N SER A 937 -18.80 -27.31 29.57
CA SER A 937 -19.35 -28.42 30.35
C SER A 937 -18.93 -28.54 31.84
N GLY A 938 -18.85 -27.46 32.58
CA GLY A 938 -19.07 -27.46 34.02
C GLY A 938 -17.93 -27.97 34.92
N SER A 939 -16.74 -28.23 34.42
CA SER A 939 -15.63 -28.69 35.25
C SER A 939 -14.22 -28.18 34.88
N SER A 940 -14.02 -27.61 33.71
CA SER A 940 -12.70 -27.09 33.35
C SER A 940 -12.55 -25.66 33.79
N THR A 941 -11.59 -25.43 34.67
CA THR A 941 -11.20 -24.09 35.12
C THR A 941 -9.85 -23.67 34.51
N LEU A 942 -9.37 -24.41 33.51
CA LEU A 942 -8.11 -24.13 32.85
C LEU A 942 -8.27 -23.00 31.84
N VAL A 943 -7.27 -22.14 31.78
CA VAL A 943 -7.20 -21.05 30.81
C VAL A 943 -7.05 -21.58 29.38
N ASP A 944 -7.56 -20.83 28.42
CA ASP A 944 -7.32 -21.08 27.01
C ASP A 944 -5.86 -20.76 26.63
N MET A 945 -5.34 -21.41 25.57
CA MET A 945 -4.02 -21.06 25.04
C MET A 945 -4.13 -19.85 24.10
N GLY A 946 -3.23 -18.89 24.26
CA GLY A 946 -3.08 -17.74 23.41
C GLY A 946 -3.54 -16.41 24.04
N PHE A 947 -3.62 -15.40 23.20
CA PHE A 947 -3.99 -14.04 23.60
C PHE A 947 -5.50 -13.91 23.79
N HIS A 948 -5.89 -13.32 24.89
CA HIS A 948 -7.28 -13.10 25.26
C HIS A 948 -7.61 -11.62 25.12
N LEU A 949 -8.70 -11.33 24.46
CA LEU A 949 -9.28 -10.00 24.37
C LEU A 949 -10.13 -9.71 25.62
N VAL A 950 -10.20 -8.45 26.05
CA VAL A 950 -11.12 -8.08 27.12
C VAL A 950 -12.56 -8.29 26.63
N ALA A 951 -13.38 -8.93 27.46
CA ALA A 951 -14.80 -9.14 27.15
C ALA A 951 -15.54 -7.80 27.08
N VAL A 952 -16.35 -7.62 26.03
CA VAL A 952 -17.10 -6.38 25.79
C VAL A 952 -18.62 -6.67 25.80
N SER A 953 -19.41 -5.66 26.13
CA SER A 953 -20.86 -5.74 26.07
C SER A 953 -21.34 -5.76 24.61
N THR A 954 -22.25 -6.67 24.26
CA THR A 954 -22.84 -6.76 22.91
C THR A 954 -23.68 -5.53 22.54
N SER A 955 -24.20 -4.81 23.53
CA SER A 955 -25.07 -3.65 23.33
C SER A 955 -24.30 -2.36 23.15
N THR A 956 -23.15 -2.19 23.82
CA THR A 956 -22.38 -0.95 23.82
C THR A 956 -21.04 -1.04 23.09
N GLY A 957 -20.47 -2.25 22.93
CA GLY A 957 -19.11 -2.47 22.43
C GLY A 957 -18.02 -2.01 23.42
N LEU A 958 -18.38 -1.61 24.63
CA LEU A 958 -17.45 -1.27 25.70
C LEU A 958 -17.14 -2.51 26.55
N PRO A 959 -16.04 -2.49 27.31
CA PRO A 959 -15.74 -3.56 28.26
C PRO A 959 -16.94 -3.83 29.20
N VAL A 960 -17.07 -5.07 29.66
CA VAL A 960 -18.17 -5.47 30.55
C VAL A 960 -18.08 -4.66 31.84
N ASP A 961 -19.24 -4.16 32.29
CA ASP A 961 -19.50 -3.46 33.53
C ASP A 961 -20.71 -4.17 34.15
N THR A 962 -20.44 -5.09 35.07
CA THR A 962 -21.46 -6.03 35.55
C THR A 962 -22.49 -5.36 36.46
N ASP A 963 -22.10 -4.40 37.28
CA ASP A 963 -22.98 -3.71 38.22
C ASP A 963 -23.47 -2.34 37.71
N GLY A 964 -22.95 -1.85 36.59
CA GLY A 964 -23.41 -0.66 35.88
C GLY A 964 -23.03 0.66 36.55
N ASP A 965 -21.96 0.70 37.30
CA ASP A 965 -21.55 1.91 38.02
C ASP A 965 -20.61 2.83 37.22
N GLY A 966 -20.16 2.38 36.05
CA GLY A 966 -19.30 3.09 35.11
C GLY A 966 -17.81 2.72 35.20
N PHE A 967 -17.42 1.82 36.12
CA PHE A 967 -16.16 1.16 36.11
C PHE A 967 -16.29 -0.21 35.41
N PHE A 968 -15.27 -0.63 34.69
CA PHE A 968 -15.32 -1.91 33.98
C PHE A 968 -14.79 -3.02 34.88
N ASP A 969 -15.39 -4.19 34.87
CA ASP A 969 -14.99 -5.37 35.66
C ASP A 969 -13.47 -5.60 35.64
N VAL A 970 -12.82 -5.46 34.47
CA VAL A 970 -11.39 -5.65 34.26
C VAL A 970 -10.53 -4.59 34.95
N MET A 971 -11.11 -3.46 35.32
CA MET A 971 -10.44 -2.36 36.04
C MET A 971 -10.67 -2.45 37.54
N GLU A 972 -11.79 -2.99 37.93
CA GLU A 972 -12.12 -3.21 39.35
C GLU A 972 -11.37 -4.42 39.92
N ASP A 973 -11.38 -5.53 39.21
CA ASP A 973 -10.54 -6.71 39.49
C ASP A 973 -9.24 -6.60 38.65
N ARG A 974 -8.27 -5.88 39.20
CA ARG A 974 -7.04 -5.56 38.46
C ARG A 974 -6.13 -6.76 38.24
N ASN A 975 -6.15 -7.72 39.17
CA ASN A 975 -5.35 -8.93 39.08
C ASN A 975 -6.02 -9.98 38.17
N GLY A 976 -7.34 -9.88 37.95
CA GLY A 976 -8.14 -10.73 37.05
C GLY A 976 -8.44 -12.12 37.63
N ASP A 977 -8.46 -12.26 38.94
CA ASP A 977 -8.72 -13.56 39.60
C ASP A 977 -10.21 -13.77 40.00
N ALA A 978 -11.07 -12.80 39.72
CA ALA A 978 -12.48 -12.74 40.10
C ALA A 978 -12.73 -12.72 41.62
N ALA A 979 -11.73 -12.34 42.40
CA ALA A 979 -11.85 -12.16 43.86
C ALA A 979 -11.55 -10.71 44.21
N THR A 980 -12.37 -10.13 45.08
CA THR A 980 -12.16 -8.76 45.55
C THR A 980 -11.04 -8.72 46.58
N THR A 981 -9.97 -8.00 46.34
CA THR A 981 -8.84 -7.81 47.25
C THR A 981 -8.63 -6.32 47.54
N PRO A 982 -9.38 -5.68 48.46
CA PRO A 982 -9.31 -4.24 48.68
C PRO A 982 -7.93 -3.70 49.08
N SER A 983 -7.05 -4.54 49.65
CA SER A 983 -5.69 -4.16 49.98
C SER A 983 -4.80 -3.95 48.73
N SER A 984 -5.20 -4.46 47.57
CA SER A 984 -4.53 -4.21 46.27
C SER A 984 -5.18 -3.06 45.47
N GLY A 985 -6.18 -2.41 46.05
CA GLY A 985 -6.87 -1.30 45.40
C GLY A 985 -7.97 -1.76 44.43
N GLU A 986 -8.52 -2.93 44.62
CA GLU A 986 -9.62 -3.50 43.85
C GLU A 986 -10.98 -3.18 44.51
N SER A 987 -11.99 -2.99 43.66
CA SER A 987 -13.40 -2.94 44.06
C SER A 987 -14.14 -4.21 43.69
N ASP A 988 -15.38 -4.36 44.11
CA ASP A 988 -16.21 -5.52 43.79
C ASP A 988 -17.05 -5.27 42.55
N PHE A 989 -16.65 -5.85 41.43
CA PHE A 989 -17.30 -5.73 40.13
C PHE A 989 -18.77 -6.23 40.09
N ASN A 990 -19.31 -6.73 41.19
CA ASN A 990 -20.73 -7.09 41.35
C ASN A 990 -21.50 -6.12 42.24
N VAL A 991 -20.86 -5.11 42.83
CA VAL A 991 -21.49 -4.20 43.80
C VAL A 991 -21.25 -2.75 43.42
N SER A 992 -22.26 -2.12 42.82
CA SER A 992 -22.22 -0.72 42.43
C SER A 992 -21.81 0.21 43.56
N GLU A 993 -20.67 0.81 43.47
CA GLU A 993 -20.12 1.76 44.44
C GLU A 993 -20.86 3.12 44.38
N SER A 994 -21.55 3.44 43.31
CA SER A 994 -22.38 4.64 43.13
C SER A 994 -23.51 4.73 44.12
N GLY A 995 -23.94 3.60 44.74
CA GLY A 995 -25.00 3.54 45.76
C GLY A 995 -24.55 3.70 47.21
N LEU A 996 -23.25 3.58 47.50
CA LEU A 996 -22.72 3.56 48.87
C LEU A 996 -22.32 4.92 49.44
N GLY A 997 -22.55 6.02 48.76
CA GLY A 997 -22.21 7.38 49.25
C GLY A 997 -20.71 7.58 49.58
N GLY A 998 -19.93 6.59 49.20
CA GLY A 998 -18.46 6.69 49.18
C GLY A 998 -18.07 7.53 47.99
N SER A 999 -17.48 8.69 48.25
CA SER A 999 -16.92 9.52 47.19
C SER A 999 -16.05 8.71 46.27
N ALA A 1000 -16.56 8.35 45.07
CA ALA A 1000 -15.68 8.09 43.97
C ALA A 1000 -14.57 9.13 44.02
N PRO A 1001 -13.29 8.79 43.86
CA PRO A 1001 -12.24 9.79 43.84
C PRO A 1001 -12.64 10.80 42.79
N LEU A 1002 -13.17 11.95 43.23
CA LEU A 1002 -13.48 13.07 42.36
C LEU A 1002 -12.16 13.42 41.70
N LEU A 1003 -11.95 12.97 40.47
CA LEU A 1003 -10.86 13.40 39.61
C LEU A 1003 -11.06 14.89 39.34
N VAL A 1004 -10.68 15.72 40.31
CA VAL A 1004 -10.66 17.17 40.14
C VAL A 1004 -9.55 17.48 39.12
N PHE A 1005 -9.99 17.67 37.87
CA PHE A 1005 -9.15 18.30 36.89
C PHE A 1005 -8.89 19.74 37.34
N THR A 1006 -7.80 19.99 38.02
CA THR A 1006 -7.24 21.35 38.10
C THR A 1006 -6.48 21.59 36.81
N PRO A 1007 -6.93 22.54 35.96
CA PRO A 1007 -6.11 22.92 34.82
C PRO A 1007 -4.83 23.54 35.39
N LEU A 1008 -3.69 22.96 35.05
CA LEU A 1008 -2.40 23.59 35.27
C LEU A 1008 -2.38 24.89 34.45
N LYS A 1009 -2.19 26.02 35.13
CA LYS A 1009 -2.00 27.35 34.55
C LYS A 1009 -0.67 27.44 33.80
#